data_e3d36dad46203dd253ba772027dadbbd
#
_entry.id   e3d36dad46203dd253ba772027dadbbd
#
_cell.length_a   1.000
_cell.length_b   1.000
_cell.length_c   1.000
_cell.angle_alpha   90.00
_cell.angle_beta   90.00
_cell.angle_gamma   90.00
#
_symmetry.space_group_name_H-M   'P 1'
#
loop_
_entity.id
_entity.type
_entity.pdbx_description
1 polymer ?
#
loop_
_entity_poly.entity_id
_entity_poly.type
_entity_poly.pdbx_seq_one_letter_code
_entity_poly.pdbx_strand_id
1 'polypeptide(L)'
;MIDERINNNTGIENEEQEIDLVALLFKYLFYWRWFVASILICCIATYLFLRYQTPVYNISSSVLIKEEDKRSGSGNNPLAAIQDLGMFSMTNNFDNEVEILKSRTLIKKVVNDQNLYVRVAEKRAFGYAMPLYKNSPVRIYMTPEEADKLEEPIKLDLTFTKTGKLSVKAEYVQDKEEQEIEQAFDQLPAVLPTPVGVLSFTQGDTLYMEEEEIALRVTINTPTETAEDYMKDLSVTASSQTTTIAKISVNNTVKERGVDFVNRLVAFYNQDANDEKNEVAQKTAEFIEERIGIINHELGTAESELADFKQRSGLTDLTSDARLALQESSKYEQQRTENATQISLVQFLRTYINDPVNKEEVIPANVGLQDQNLTRVIEQYNTMIIERKRLLRTSSENNPAVINMNTGVEAMRRNVETTVNSVLRGLQIAQKDIERQASKFESRISDAPKQEKEFMTISRQQEIKATLYIMLLQKREENAITLAATANNGRIVEEPLPGKDPVAPKKLVFLLAAFVVGLFIPVGIIFVVELLKYKIENRGDVEQLTNVPILGELPLCGHKSSDKGAIVVRENKNDMMEETFRGLRTNLLFMLRKDQKVILFSSTQPGEGKSFVTGNLAVSLAYLGKKVVVVGMDIRKPGLNKVFDLSKRQEGISNYLMDPEDKDLFDLVQPSGISPNLDILLGGTIPPNPTELVARDTLEKAIEQLKSRYDYVLLDTAPIGMVTDTAIISRVADMCVYVCRADVTPKAAFCYINVLRDEHKFDKLAVVINGIDLSKRKNTYGYGYGKKYGYGYGKHYGYGYGYGYGFEAENKKRK
;
A
#
# COMPACT_ATOMS: atom_id res chain seq x y z
N MET A 1 30.73 21.05 31.76
CA MET A 1 31.17 20.15 32.86
C MET A 1 30.17 20.14 34.04
N ILE A 2 28.91 20.57 33.84
CA ILE A 2 27.80 20.43 34.81
C ILE A 2 26.72 19.49 34.28
N ASP A 3 26.63 19.29 32.98
CA ASP A 3 25.59 18.42 32.38
C ASP A 3 25.94 16.93 32.34
N GLU A 4 27.19 16.53 32.58
CA GLU A 4 27.58 15.11 32.60
C GLU A 4 27.45 14.41 33.96
N ARG A 5 27.16 15.13 35.03
CA ARG A 5 26.97 14.52 36.38
C ARG A 5 25.54 14.17 36.76
N ILE A 6 24.56 14.58 35.96
CA ILE A 6 23.14 14.29 36.23
C ILE A 6 22.74 12.90 35.65
N ASN A 7 23.53 12.32 34.74
CA ASN A 7 23.14 11.09 34.05
C ASN A 7 23.73 9.80 34.66
N ASN A 8 24.51 9.87 35.73
CA ASN A 8 25.18 8.64 36.24
C ASN A 8 24.81 8.21 37.66
N ASN A 9 23.68 8.71 38.22
CA ASN A 9 23.30 8.28 39.56
C ASN A 9 21.79 8.00 39.71
N THR A 10 21.15 7.44 38.68
CA THR A 10 19.85 6.79 38.82
C THR A 10 20.08 5.28 38.78
N GLY A 11 20.69 4.74 39.83
CA GLY A 11 20.60 3.33 40.18
C GLY A 11 19.20 3.00 40.69
N ILE A 12 18.17 3.28 39.90
CA ILE A 12 16.89 2.64 39.99
C ILE A 12 17.09 1.34 39.21
N GLU A 13 17.22 0.22 39.90
CA GLU A 13 16.92 -1.06 39.30
C GLU A 13 15.61 -0.89 38.52
N ASN A 14 15.70 -0.94 37.23
CA ASN A 14 14.55 -1.12 36.36
C ASN A 14 13.97 -2.49 36.73
N GLU A 15 13.19 -2.57 37.82
CA GLU A 15 12.13 -3.55 37.83
C GLU A 15 11.34 -3.30 36.53
N GLU A 16 11.45 -4.21 35.59
CA GLU A 16 10.61 -4.26 34.41
C GLU A 16 9.18 -4.08 34.92
N GLN A 17 8.62 -2.88 34.72
CA GLN A 17 7.23 -2.61 35.07
C GLN A 17 6.44 -3.58 34.19
N GLU A 18 6.04 -4.71 34.77
CA GLU A 18 5.07 -5.60 34.17
C GLU A 18 3.86 -4.73 33.80
N ILE A 19 3.71 -4.46 32.51
CA ILE A 19 2.57 -3.71 32.02
C ILE A 19 1.34 -4.54 32.40
N ASP A 20 0.59 -4.10 33.37
CA ASP A 20 -0.66 -4.74 33.74
C ASP A 20 -1.68 -4.55 32.62
N LEU A 21 -1.63 -5.51 31.66
CA LEU A 21 -2.48 -5.55 30.48
C LEU A 21 -3.96 -5.51 30.86
N VAL A 22 -4.30 -6.04 32.02
CA VAL A 22 -5.68 -6.09 32.50
C VAL A 22 -6.13 -4.69 32.94
N ALA A 23 -5.31 -3.96 33.70
CA ALA A 23 -5.58 -2.60 34.09
C ALA A 23 -5.69 -1.66 32.88
N LEU A 24 -4.81 -1.88 31.88
CA LEU A 24 -4.82 -1.12 30.63
C LEU A 24 -6.09 -1.40 29.82
N LEU A 25 -6.51 -2.64 29.72
CA LEU A 25 -7.75 -3.02 29.02
C LEU A 25 -8.99 -2.39 29.67
N PHE A 26 -9.10 -2.45 31.00
CA PHE A 26 -10.21 -1.85 31.75
C PHE A 26 -10.24 -0.33 31.61
N LYS A 27 -9.10 0.31 31.53
CA LYS A 27 -8.97 1.74 31.29
C LYS A 27 -9.60 2.15 29.95
N TYR A 28 -9.27 1.44 28.86
CA TYR A 28 -9.89 1.71 27.55
C TYR A 28 -11.37 1.32 27.52
N LEU A 29 -11.74 0.23 28.20
CA LEU A 29 -13.14 -0.21 28.29
C LEU A 29 -14.05 0.84 28.93
N PHE A 30 -13.53 1.68 29.85
CA PHE A 30 -14.29 2.78 30.42
C PHE A 30 -14.75 3.81 29.39
N TYR A 31 -13.94 4.02 28.34
CA TYR A 31 -14.25 4.94 27.27
C TYR A 31 -15.00 4.29 26.09
N TRP A 32 -15.59 3.09 26.25
CA TRP A 32 -16.24 2.32 25.18
C TRP A 32 -17.23 3.14 24.33
N ARG A 33 -17.91 4.14 24.91
CA ARG A 33 -18.82 5.03 24.17
C ARG A 33 -18.11 5.83 23.09
N TRP A 34 -16.89 6.27 23.33
CA TRP A 34 -16.08 7.00 22.37
C TRP A 34 -15.57 6.08 21.26
N PHE A 35 -15.27 4.82 21.60
CA PHE A 35 -14.92 3.81 20.62
C PHE A 35 -16.08 3.53 19.68
N VAL A 36 -17.28 3.33 20.20
CA VAL A 36 -18.50 3.11 19.39
C VAL A 36 -18.78 4.33 18.51
N ALA A 37 -18.71 5.54 19.04
CA ALA A 37 -18.94 6.78 18.29
C ALA A 37 -17.90 6.94 17.16
N SER A 38 -16.62 6.71 17.44
CA SER A 38 -15.53 6.79 16.47
C SER A 38 -15.70 5.79 15.33
N ILE A 39 -15.96 4.51 15.68
CA ILE A 39 -16.20 3.45 14.70
C ILE A 39 -17.40 3.80 13.82
N LEU A 40 -18.48 4.27 14.42
CA LEU A 40 -19.71 4.61 13.69
C LEU A 40 -19.45 5.78 12.73
N ILE A 41 -18.74 6.82 13.16
CA ILE A 41 -18.36 7.96 12.29
C ILE A 41 -17.48 7.49 11.14
N CYS A 42 -16.45 6.67 11.41
CA CYS A 42 -15.56 6.15 10.38
C CYS A 42 -16.31 5.25 9.38
N CYS A 43 -17.19 4.38 9.86
CA CYS A 43 -18.01 3.52 9.00
C CYS A 43 -18.99 4.32 8.14
N ILE A 44 -19.63 5.35 8.69
CA ILE A 44 -20.53 6.23 7.92
C ILE A 44 -19.73 7.00 6.86
N ALA A 45 -18.59 7.59 7.23
CA ALA A 45 -17.73 8.31 6.30
C ALA A 45 -17.26 7.40 5.16
N THR A 46 -16.83 6.18 5.48
CA THR A 46 -16.43 5.18 4.50
C THR A 46 -17.59 4.70 3.64
N TYR A 47 -18.78 4.51 4.22
CA TYR A 47 -19.98 4.17 3.45
C TYR A 47 -20.33 5.27 2.45
N LEU A 48 -20.31 6.54 2.88
CA LEU A 48 -20.51 7.67 1.99
C LEU A 48 -19.44 7.74 0.90
N PHE A 49 -18.17 7.57 1.24
CA PHE A 49 -17.07 7.51 0.28
C PHE A 49 -17.29 6.41 -0.76
N LEU A 50 -17.62 5.19 -0.32
CA LEU A 50 -17.86 4.05 -1.21
C LEU A 50 -19.09 4.22 -2.11
N ARG A 51 -20.09 5.03 -1.69
CA ARG A 51 -21.26 5.34 -2.50
C ARG A 51 -20.91 6.23 -3.70
N TYR A 52 -19.83 7.03 -3.59
CA TYR A 52 -19.36 7.92 -4.65
C TYR A 52 -18.28 7.29 -5.54
N GLN A 53 -17.80 6.08 -5.21
CA GLN A 53 -16.83 5.38 -6.04
C GLN A 53 -17.53 4.62 -7.17
N THR A 54 -16.99 4.74 -8.40
CA THR A 54 -17.48 3.99 -9.55
C THR A 54 -17.14 2.50 -9.40
N PRO A 55 -18.13 1.60 -9.53
CA PRO A 55 -17.87 0.16 -9.46
C PRO A 55 -17.07 -0.30 -10.67
N VAL A 56 -16.05 -1.10 -10.44
CA VAL A 56 -15.24 -1.75 -11.49
C VAL A 56 -15.66 -3.20 -11.61
N TYR A 57 -15.97 -3.62 -12.83
CA TYR A 57 -16.37 -4.99 -13.13
C TYR A 57 -15.24 -5.71 -13.86
N ASN A 58 -15.09 -7.00 -13.59
CA ASN A 58 -14.23 -7.87 -14.36
C ASN A 58 -15.04 -8.50 -15.48
N ILE A 59 -14.60 -8.28 -16.71
CA ILE A 59 -15.19 -8.86 -17.92
C ILE A 59 -14.26 -9.99 -18.36
N SER A 60 -14.76 -11.20 -18.47
CA SER A 60 -13.96 -12.36 -18.83
C SER A 60 -14.55 -13.11 -20.02
N SER A 61 -13.65 -13.62 -20.87
CA SER A 61 -13.94 -14.44 -22.04
C SER A 61 -12.95 -15.60 -22.07
N SER A 62 -13.36 -16.71 -22.66
CA SER A 62 -12.52 -17.88 -22.92
C SER A 62 -12.34 -18.05 -24.41
N VAL A 63 -11.09 -18.07 -24.86
CA VAL A 63 -10.73 -18.19 -26.28
C VAL A 63 -9.88 -19.42 -26.47
N LEU A 64 -10.32 -20.34 -27.33
CA LEU A 64 -9.53 -21.48 -27.77
C LEU A 64 -8.52 -20.99 -28.82
N ILE A 65 -7.26 -21.14 -28.55
CA ILE A 65 -6.17 -20.88 -29.48
C ILE A 65 -5.86 -22.20 -30.16
N LYS A 66 -6.04 -22.23 -31.51
CA LYS A 66 -5.71 -23.42 -32.29
C LYS A 66 -4.20 -23.48 -32.44
N GLU A 67 -3.64 -24.64 -32.07
CA GLU A 67 -2.28 -24.99 -32.46
C GLU A 67 -2.32 -25.49 -33.91
N GLU A 68 -1.43 -25.01 -34.75
CA GLU A 68 -1.24 -25.63 -36.07
C GLU A 68 -0.62 -27.00 -35.88
N ASP A 69 -1.43 -28.03 -36.10
CA ASP A 69 -0.94 -29.40 -36.14
C ASP A 69 0.11 -29.54 -37.26
N LYS A 70 1.39 -29.49 -36.89
CA LYS A 70 2.53 -29.83 -37.77
C LYS A 70 2.54 -31.32 -38.14
N ARG A 71 1.40 -32.04 -38.03
CA ARG A 71 1.26 -33.45 -38.29
C ARG A 71 0.86 -33.82 -39.74
N SER A 72 0.98 -32.92 -40.72
CA SER A 72 0.71 -33.26 -42.12
C SER A 72 1.99 -33.68 -42.80
N GLY A 73 2.52 -34.82 -42.43
CA GLY A 73 3.66 -35.46 -43.05
C GLY A 73 3.67 -36.94 -42.74
N SER A 74 2.69 -37.66 -43.30
CA SER A 74 2.66 -39.13 -43.28
C SER A 74 3.94 -39.69 -43.97
N GLY A 75 4.89 -40.12 -43.19
CA GLY A 75 6.08 -40.84 -43.63
C GLY A 75 6.67 -41.59 -42.45
N ASN A 76 6.74 -42.93 -42.59
CA ASN A 76 7.34 -43.86 -41.65
C ASN A 76 8.78 -43.45 -41.26
N ASN A 77 8.95 -42.56 -40.28
CA ASN A 77 10.25 -42.24 -39.74
C ASN A 77 10.31 -42.60 -38.26
N PRO A 78 11.18 -43.54 -37.86
CA PRO A 78 11.32 -43.97 -36.47
C PRO A 78 11.90 -42.86 -35.57
N LEU A 79 12.37 -41.74 -36.13
CA LEU A 79 12.85 -40.59 -35.36
C LEU A 79 11.73 -39.70 -34.78
N ALA A 80 10.49 -39.83 -35.28
CA ALA A 80 9.34 -39.10 -34.79
C ALA A 80 8.96 -39.53 -33.34
N ALA A 81 9.26 -40.79 -32.97
CA ALA A 81 8.97 -41.28 -31.62
C ALA A 81 9.88 -40.73 -30.53
N ILE A 82 11.05 -40.16 -30.87
CA ILE A 82 11.97 -39.53 -29.90
C ILE A 82 11.59 -38.07 -29.67
N GLN A 83 10.92 -37.43 -30.61
CA GLN A 83 10.46 -36.05 -30.52
C GLN A 83 9.19 -35.92 -29.66
N ASP A 84 8.43 -37.00 -29.47
CA ASP A 84 7.24 -37.05 -28.61
C ASP A 84 7.59 -37.12 -27.11
N LEU A 85 8.87 -37.32 -26.77
CA LEU A 85 9.38 -37.26 -25.38
C LEU A 85 9.73 -35.84 -24.91
N GLY A 86 9.64 -34.83 -25.78
CA GLY A 86 9.90 -33.44 -25.43
C GLY A 86 8.63 -32.73 -24.97
N MET A 87 8.24 -32.91 -23.71
CA MET A 87 7.16 -32.18 -23.01
C MET A 87 7.37 -30.64 -22.99
N PHE A 88 8.40 -30.12 -23.63
CA PHE A 88 8.79 -28.71 -23.59
C PHE A 88 8.39 -27.89 -24.83
N SER A 89 7.82 -28.46 -25.85
CA SER A 89 7.48 -27.72 -27.08
C SER A 89 6.02 -27.23 -27.18
N MET A 90 5.12 -27.74 -26.32
CA MET A 90 3.71 -27.31 -26.33
C MET A 90 3.47 -25.98 -25.61
N THR A 91 4.21 -25.67 -24.54
CA THR A 91 4.05 -24.44 -23.75
C THR A 91 4.54 -23.20 -24.50
N ASN A 92 5.60 -23.30 -25.28
CA ASN A 92 6.21 -22.15 -25.92
C ASN A 92 5.32 -21.48 -27.02
N ASN A 93 4.51 -22.24 -27.74
CA ASN A 93 3.62 -21.66 -28.76
C ASN A 93 2.41 -20.96 -28.14
N PHE A 94 1.77 -21.60 -27.13
CA PHE A 94 0.63 -20.99 -26.42
C PHE A 94 1.05 -19.73 -25.66
N ASP A 95 2.18 -19.77 -24.98
CA ASP A 95 2.69 -18.60 -24.22
C ASP A 95 3.00 -17.42 -25.14
N ASN A 96 3.53 -17.69 -26.34
CA ASN A 96 3.76 -16.65 -27.35
C ASN A 96 2.44 -16.02 -27.82
N GLU A 97 1.40 -16.83 -28.06
CA GLU A 97 0.08 -16.33 -28.46
C GLU A 97 -0.57 -15.50 -27.33
N VAL A 98 -0.37 -15.89 -26.07
CA VAL A 98 -0.79 -15.12 -24.90
C VAL A 98 -0.08 -13.76 -24.87
N GLU A 99 1.23 -13.70 -25.16
CA GLU A 99 1.98 -12.45 -25.19
C GLU A 99 1.58 -11.57 -26.39
N ILE A 100 1.23 -12.17 -27.53
CA ILE A 100 0.67 -11.44 -28.68
C ILE A 100 -0.66 -10.78 -28.29
N LEU A 101 -1.55 -11.49 -27.60
CA LEU A 101 -2.82 -10.94 -27.11
C LEU A 101 -2.63 -9.78 -26.12
N LYS A 102 -1.54 -9.76 -25.35
CA LYS A 102 -1.17 -8.67 -24.44
C LYS A 102 -0.37 -7.56 -25.12
N SER A 103 -0.02 -7.71 -26.39
CA SER A 103 0.88 -6.77 -27.04
C SER A 103 0.29 -5.37 -27.09
N ARG A 104 1.13 -4.37 -26.80
CA ARG A 104 0.76 -2.95 -26.86
C ARG A 104 0.21 -2.57 -28.25
N THR A 105 0.78 -3.12 -29.30
CA THR A 105 0.37 -2.86 -30.69
C THR A 105 -1.06 -3.29 -30.94
N LEU A 106 -1.42 -4.51 -30.54
CA LEU A 106 -2.76 -5.03 -30.72
C LEU A 106 -3.77 -4.24 -29.87
N ILE A 107 -3.44 -3.96 -28.61
CA ILE A 107 -4.28 -3.16 -27.72
C ILE A 107 -4.48 -1.75 -28.27
N LYS A 108 -3.42 -1.11 -28.80
CA LYS A 108 -3.50 0.21 -29.40
C LYS A 108 -4.40 0.24 -30.65
N LYS A 109 -4.40 -0.83 -31.46
CA LYS A 109 -5.35 -0.97 -32.58
C LYS A 109 -6.79 -0.96 -32.09
N VAL A 110 -7.08 -1.71 -30.99
CA VAL A 110 -8.42 -1.73 -30.37
C VAL A 110 -8.80 -0.38 -29.82
N VAL A 111 -7.87 0.29 -29.12
CA VAL A 111 -8.08 1.62 -28.54
C VAL A 111 -8.42 2.63 -29.62
N ASN A 112 -7.72 2.60 -30.73
CA ASN A 112 -7.95 3.50 -31.87
C ASN A 112 -9.29 3.23 -32.57
N ASP A 113 -9.59 1.96 -32.85
CA ASP A 113 -10.82 1.56 -33.56
C ASP A 113 -12.10 1.88 -32.74
N GLN A 114 -12.04 1.68 -31.43
CA GLN A 114 -13.17 1.91 -30.54
C GLN A 114 -13.17 3.31 -29.89
N ASN A 115 -12.22 4.19 -30.26
CA ASN A 115 -12.03 5.53 -29.66
C ASN A 115 -11.98 5.50 -28.13
N LEU A 116 -11.32 4.51 -27.53
CA LEU A 116 -11.29 4.31 -26.08
C LEU A 116 -10.46 5.37 -25.35
N TYR A 117 -9.65 6.14 -26.04
CA TYR A 117 -8.89 7.27 -25.51
C TYR A 117 -9.77 8.47 -25.19
N VAL A 118 -11.04 8.50 -25.65
CA VAL A 118 -12.06 9.50 -25.28
C VAL A 118 -12.90 8.92 -24.14
N ARG A 119 -12.80 9.53 -22.96
CA ARG A 119 -13.56 9.14 -21.77
C ARG A 119 -14.62 10.21 -21.49
N VAL A 120 -15.89 9.82 -21.52
CA VAL A 120 -17.02 10.70 -21.25
C VAL A 120 -17.63 10.30 -19.92
N ALA A 121 -17.93 11.27 -19.07
CA ALA A 121 -18.64 11.07 -17.83
C ALA A 121 -19.65 12.20 -17.58
N GLU A 122 -20.81 11.84 -17.05
CA GLU A 122 -21.83 12.78 -16.59
C GLU A 122 -21.40 13.37 -15.23
N LYS A 123 -21.42 14.70 -15.11
CA LYS A 123 -21.21 15.39 -13.84
C LYS A 123 -22.49 15.33 -13.01
N ARG A 124 -22.42 14.64 -11.85
CA ARG A 124 -23.50 14.59 -10.87
C ARG A 124 -23.17 15.40 -9.63
N ALA A 125 -24.17 15.61 -8.77
CA ALA A 125 -24.02 16.34 -7.51
C ALA A 125 -22.86 15.81 -6.66
N PHE A 126 -22.19 16.68 -5.90
CA PHE A 126 -21.04 16.39 -5.04
C PHE A 126 -19.77 15.92 -5.78
N GLY A 127 -19.59 16.27 -7.07
CA GLY A 127 -18.38 15.94 -7.84
C GLY A 127 -18.32 14.49 -8.33
N TYR A 128 -19.39 13.72 -8.18
CA TYR A 128 -19.48 12.38 -8.73
C TYR A 128 -19.55 12.44 -10.26
N ALA A 129 -18.74 11.63 -10.92
CA ALA A 129 -18.72 11.49 -12.37
C ALA A 129 -19.17 10.09 -12.77
N MET A 130 -20.32 9.96 -13.42
CA MET A 130 -20.83 8.68 -13.91
C MET A 130 -20.27 8.43 -15.32
N PRO A 131 -19.43 7.39 -15.53
CA PRO A 131 -18.88 7.12 -16.85
C PRO A 131 -19.95 6.70 -17.83
N LEU A 132 -19.94 7.32 -18.99
CA LEU A 132 -20.79 7.02 -20.12
C LEU A 132 -20.00 6.36 -21.24
N TYR A 133 -20.69 5.63 -22.11
CA TYR A 133 -20.10 5.00 -23.29
C TYR A 133 -21.05 5.14 -24.48
N LYS A 134 -21.79 4.09 -24.87
CA LYS A 134 -22.74 4.14 -25.99
C LYS A 134 -23.95 5.02 -25.72
N ASN A 135 -24.29 5.15 -24.46
CA ASN A 135 -25.37 5.98 -23.94
C ASN A 135 -25.02 7.47 -23.75
N SER A 136 -23.88 7.93 -24.27
CA SER A 136 -23.53 9.34 -24.23
C SER A 136 -24.40 10.15 -25.18
N PRO A 137 -25.00 11.29 -24.76
CA PRO A 137 -25.78 12.13 -25.63
C PRO A 137 -24.97 12.90 -26.68
N VAL A 138 -23.68 13.04 -26.45
CA VAL A 138 -22.72 13.63 -27.39
C VAL A 138 -21.56 12.67 -27.61
N ARG A 139 -21.25 12.37 -28.86
CA ARG A 139 -20.03 11.62 -29.24
C ARG A 139 -18.96 12.58 -29.68
N ILE A 140 -17.78 12.41 -29.13
CA ILE A 140 -16.61 13.23 -29.40
C ILE A 140 -15.60 12.38 -30.14
N TYR A 141 -15.04 12.95 -31.18
CA TYR A 141 -14.00 12.30 -31.98
C TYR A 141 -12.86 13.27 -32.23
N MET A 142 -11.67 12.78 -32.08
CA MET A 142 -10.39 13.37 -32.49
C MET A 142 -9.62 12.29 -33.21
N THR A 143 -8.82 12.61 -34.21
CA THR A 143 -8.05 11.58 -34.91
C THR A 143 -7.02 10.94 -33.97
N PRO A 144 -6.80 9.62 -34.04
CA PRO A 144 -5.79 8.96 -33.20
C PRO A 144 -4.38 9.54 -33.37
N GLU A 145 -4.06 10.01 -34.59
CA GLU A 145 -2.76 10.58 -34.90
C GLU A 145 -2.53 11.96 -34.27
N GLU A 146 -3.59 12.77 -34.14
CA GLU A 146 -3.55 14.03 -33.42
C GLU A 146 -3.55 13.78 -31.89
N ALA A 147 -4.39 12.88 -31.43
CA ALA A 147 -4.45 12.53 -30.02
C ALA A 147 -3.13 11.95 -29.49
N ASP A 148 -2.36 11.22 -30.30
CA ASP A 148 -1.04 10.68 -29.89
C ASP A 148 0.05 11.76 -29.76
N LYS A 149 -0.19 12.97 -30.29
CA LYS A 149 0.75 14.10 -30.20
C LYS A 149 0.49 15.00 -28.99
N LEU A 150 -0.56 14.73 -28.22
CA LEU A 150 -0.87 15.52 -27.04
C LEU A 150 0.25 15.42 -25.99
N GLU A 151 0.67 16.55 -25.42
CA GLU A 151 1.60 16.58 -24.29
C GLU A 151 0.90 16.20 -22.98
N GLU A 152 -0.35 16.66 -22.80
CA GLU A 152 -1.22 16.32 -21.69
C GLU A 152 -2.65 16.05 -22.17
N PRO A 153 -3.47 15.32 -21.38
CA PRO A 153 -4.85 15.04 -21.73
C PRO A 153 -5.69 16.30 -21.90
N ILE A 154 -6.46 16.39 -22.98
CA ILE A 154 -7.46 17.46 -23.14
C ILE A 154 -8.64 17.21 -22.20
N LYS A 155 -9.02 18.22 -21.43
CA LYS A 155 -10.21 18.19 -20.56
C LYS A 155 -11.28 19.07 -21.18
N LEU A 156 -12.46 18.50 -21.40
CA LEU A 156 -13.61 19.23 -21.90
C LEU A 156 -14.72 19.20 -20.86
N ASP A 157 -15.23 20.37 -20.53
CA ASP A 157 -16.47 20.53 -19.80
C ASP A 157 -17.58 20.92 -20.79
N LEU A 158 -18.54 20.05 -20.99
CA LEU A 158 -19.61 20.20 -21.96
C LEU A 158 -20.94 20.37 -21.27
N THR A 159 -21.74 21.26 -21.76
CA THR A 159 -23.16 21.39 -21.38
C THR A 159 -24.02 21.17 -22.62
N PHE A 160 -24.83 20.11 -22.59
CA PHE A 160 -25.65 19.72 -23.74
C PHE A 160 -27.14 19.75 -23.38
N THR A 161 -27.94 20.35 -24.22
CA THR A 161 -29.41 20.44 -24.06
C THR A 161 -30.14 19.48 -25.01
N LYS A 162 -31.32 19.02 -24.62
CA LYS A 162 -32.18 18.20 -25.51
C LYS A 162 -32.51 18.89 -26.81
N THR A 163 -32.46 20.22 -26.85
CA THR A 163 -32.69 21.02 -28.05
C THR A 163 -31.52 20.98 -29.05
N GLY A 164 -30.42 20.33 -28.70
CA GLY A 164 -29.23 20.18 -29.55
C GLY A 164 -28.17 21.26 -29.38
N LYS A 165 -28.32 22.20 -28.44
CA LYS A 165 -27.29 23.18 -28.13
C LYS A 165 -26.17 22.56 -27.31
N LEU A 166 -24.93 22.87 -27.68
CA LEU A 166 -23.72 22.40 -27.03
C LEU A 166 -22.84 23.59 -26.64
N SER A 167 -22.52 23.73 -25.36
CA SER A 167 -21.45 24.62 -24.89
C SER A 167 -20.25 23.77 -24.55
N VAL A 168 -19.10 24.16 -25.06
CA VAL A 168 -17.82 23.45 -24.89
C VAL A 168 -16.82 24.41 -24.26
N LYS A 169 -16.27 23.98 -23.13
CA LYS A 169 -15.11 24.58 -22.50
C LYS A 169 -13.98 23.56 -22.57
N ALA A 170 -12.95 23.87 -23.35
CA ALA A 170 -11.82 22.99 -23.58
C ALA A 170 -10.57 23.54 -22.88
N GLU A 171 -9.96 22.73 -22.06
CA GLU A 171 -8.66 22.98 -21.39
C GLU A 171 -7.62 22.04 -22.00
N TYR A 172 -6.52 22.58 -22.53
CA TYR A 172 -5.43 21.81 -23.15
C TYR A 172 -4.09 22.51 -22.90
N VAL A 173 -3.02 21.76 -22.98
CA VAL A 173 -1.64 22.27 -22.85
C VAL A 173 -1.00 22.38 -24.23
N GLN A 174 -0.42 23.54 -24.49
CA GLN A 174 0.41 23.77 -25.69
C GLN A 174 1.69 24.48 -25.27
N ASP A 175 2.83 23.98 -25.72
CA ASP A 175 4.17 24.53 -25.38
C ASP A 175 4.37 24.70 -23.85
N LYS A 176 3.83 23.77 -23.04
CA LYS A 176 3.81 23.77 -21.57
C LYS A 176 3.01 24.89 -20.90
N GLU A 177 2.16 25.58 -21.65
CA GLU A 177 1.22 26.55 -21.12
C GLU A 177 -0.21 26.01 -21.20
N GLU A 178 -0.97 26.14 -20.11
CA GLU A 178 -2.39 25.79 -20.11
C GLU A 178 -3.17 26.86 -20.91
N GLN A 179 -3.95 26.39 -21.86
CA GLN A 179 -4.81 27.20 -22.70
C GLN A 179 -6.27 26.79 -22.51
N GLU A 180 -7.17 27.74 -22.60
CA GLU A 180 -8.60 27.55 -22.47
C GLU A 180 -9.33 28.13 -23.67
N ILE A 181 -10.27 27.36 -24.25
CA ILE A 181 -11.18 27.84 -25.30
C ILE A 181 -12.59 27.55 -24.87
N GLU A 182 -13.47 28.54 -24.95
CA GLU A 182 -14.91 28.39 -24.73
C GLU A 182 -15.66 28.73 -26.01
N GLN A 183 -16.51 27.81 -26.45
CA GLN A 183 -17.34 27.96 -27.65
C GLN A 183 -18.69 27.29 -27.48
N ALA A 184 -19.74 27.97 -27.95
CA ALA A 184 -21.10 27.45 -27.99
C ALA A 184 -21.55 27.16 -29.43
N PHE A 185 -22.26 26.06 -29.58
CA PHE A 185 -22.81 25.61 -30.85
C PHE A 185 -24.34 25.47 -30.72
N ASP A 186 -25.09 25.95 -31.69
CA ASP A 186 -26.53 25.87 -31.65
C ASP A 186 -27.10 24.54 -32.13
N GLN A 187 -26.31 23.79 -32.90
CA GLN A 187 -26.71 22.47 -33.44
C GLN A 187 -25.51 21.55 -33.61
N LEU A 188 -25.72 20.22 -33.53
CA LEU A 188 -24.79 19.18 -33.90
C LEU A 188 -25.10 18.66 -35.32
N PRO A 189 -24.12 18.24 -36.12
CA PRO A 189 -22.70 18.12 -35.79
C PRO A 189 -21.94 19.44 -35.75
N ALA A 190 -20.94 19.55 -34.87
CA ALA A 190 -20.09 20.71 -34.68
C ALA A 190 -18.62 20.34 -34.68
N VAL A 191 -17.77 21.28 -35.06
CA VAL A 191 -16.32 21.09 -35.08
C VAL A 191 -15.65 22.26 -34.39
N LEU A 192 -14.76 21.93 -33.44
CA LEU A 192 -13.92 22.87 -32.72
C LEU A 192 -12.46 22.67 -33.15
N PRO A 193 -11.90 23.53 -33.98
CA PRO A 193 -10.47 23.50 -34.27
C PRO A 193 -9.69 24.03 -33.06
N THR A 194 -8.77 23.26 -32.58
CA THR A 194 -7.80 23.68 -31.54
C THR A 194 -6.39 23.58 -32.14
N PRO A 195 -5.42 24.30 -31.57
CA PRO A 195 -4.03 24.22 -32.05
C PRO A 195 -3.42 22.81 -31.88
N VAL A 196 -3.97 21.99 -30.97
CA VAL A 196 -3.49 20.62 -30.69
C VAL A 196 -4.25 19.54 -31.45
N GLY A 197 -5.29 19.93 -32.26
CA GLY A 197 -6.06 19.00 -33.09
C GLY A 197 -7.51 19.41 -33.24
N VAL A 198 -8.22 18.71 -34.10
CA VAL A 198 -9.63 19.01 -34.43
C VAL A 198 -10.58 18.12 -33.66
N LEU A 199 -11.43 18.75 -32.87
CA LEU A 199 -12.48 18.06 -32.09
C LEU A 199 -13.79 18.08 -32.87
N SER A 200 -14.36 16.92 -33.14
CA SER A 200 -15.64 16.77 -33.79
C SER A 200 -16.71 16.28 -32.79
N PHE A 201 -17.84 16.93 -32.76
CA PHE A 201 -18.96 16.61 -31.89
C PHE A 201 -20.14 16.15 -32.76
N THR A 202 -20.69 14.99 -32.43
CA THR A 202 -21.87 14.45 -33.11
C THR A 202 -22.93 14.09 -32.08
N GLN A 203 -24.19 14.13 -32.51
CA GLN A 203 -25.30 13.75 -31.65
C GLN A 203 -25.23 12.24 -31.36
N GLY A 204 -25.26 11.89 -30.10
CA GLY A 204 -25.32 10.52 -29.61
C GLY A 204 -26.74 10.12 -29.17
N ASP A 205 -26.82 9.27 -28.15
CA ASP A 205 -28.09 8.77 -27.65
C ASP A 205 -28.66 9.72 -26.56
N THR A 206 -29.75 10.40 -26.91
CA THR A 206 -30.45 11.34 -26.00
C THR A 206 -31.60 10.69 -25.21
N LEU A 207 -31.89 9.42 -25.45
CA LEU A 207 -33.00 8.71 -24.77
C LEU A 207 -32.75 8.55 -23.25
N TYR A 208 -31.52 8.54 -22.84
CA TYR A 208 -31.10 8.39 -21.43
C TYR A 208 -30.95 9.72 -20.67
N MET A 209 -31.24 10.86 -21.29
CA MET A 209 -31.19 12.14 -20.57
C MET A 209 -32.45 12.29 -19.68
N GLU A 210 -32.21 12.33 -18.37
CA GLU A 210 -33.27 12.54 -17.37
C GLU A 210 -33.71 14.02 -17.33
N GLU A 211 -32.75 14.94 -17.48
CA GLU A 211 -32.95 16.39 -17.43
C GLU A 211 -32.93 17.01 -18.83
N GLU A 212 -33.41 18.24 -18.95
CA GLU A 212 -33.38 19.00 -20.21
C GLU A 212 -31.96 19.40 -20.59
N GLU A 213 -31.08 19.51 -19.62
CA GLU A 213 -29.69 19.88 -19.75
C GLU A 213 -28.80 18.92 -18.97
N ILE A 214 -27.68 18.46 -19.57
CA ILE A 214 -26.75 17.56 -18.97
C ILE A 214 -25.33 18.15 -19.02
N ALA A 215 -24.63 18.11 -17.88
CA ALA A 215 -23.23 18.49 -17.80
C ALA A 215 -22.33 17.25 -17.94
N LEU A 216 -21.46 17.28 -18.94
CA LEU A 216 -20.53 16.19 -19.22
C LEU A 216 -19.10 16.66 -18.95
N ARG A 217 -18.30 15.76 -18.43
CA ARG A 217 -16.84 15.90 -18.42
C ARG A 217 -16.24 14.89 -19.39
N VAL A 218 -15.41 15.36 -20.28
CA VAL A 218 -14.71 14.52 -21.25
C VAL A 218 -13.22 14.68 -21.06
N THR A 219 -12.52 13.57 -21.10
CA THR A 219 -11.05 13.56 -21.08
C THR A 219 -10.57 12.81 -22.30
N ILE A 220 -9.73 13.44 -23.08
CA ILE A 220 -9.08 12.85 -24.26
C ILE A 220 -7.63 12.61 -23.89
N ASN A 221 -7.29 11.34 -23.69
CA ASN A 221 -5.93 10.90 -23.42
C ASN A 221 -5.20 10.55 -24.71
N THR A 222 -3.89 10.33 -24.64
CA THR A 222 -3.19 9.76 -25.78
C THR A 222 -3.61 8.30 -25.98
N PRO A 223 -3.82 7.83 -27.22
CA PRO A 223 -4.07 6.43 -27.52
C PRO A 223 -3.01 5.49 -26.94
N THR A 224 -1.77 5.96 -26.90
CA THR A 224 -0.64 5.20 -26.37
C THR A 224 -0.76 4.98 -24.85
N GLU A 225 -1.01 6.02 -24.05
CA GLU A 225 -1.23 5.90 -22.61
C GLU A 225 -2.49 5.08 -22.29
N THR A 226 -3.55 5.31 -23.06
CA THR A 226 -4.78 4.52 -22.91
C THR A 226 -4.53 3.04 -23.16
N ALA A 227 -3.72 2.69 -24.17
CA ALA A 227 -3.35 1.30 -24.42
C ALA A 227 -2.52 0.71 -23.27
N GLU A 228 -1.63 1.51 -22.66
CA GLU A 228 -0.87 1.08 -21.48
C GLU A 228 -1.75 0.86 -20.24
N ASP A 229 -2.76 1.70 -20.05
CA ASP A 229 -3.74 1.51 -18.99
C ASP A 229 -4.53 0.21 -19.18
N TYR A 230 -5.03 -0.02 -20.41
CA TYR A 230 -5.70 -1.27 -20.74
C TYR A 230 -4.78 -2.50 -20.58
N MET A 231 -3.50 -2.36 -20.91
CA MET A 231 -2.52 -3.45 -20.73
C MET A 231 -2.31 -3.81 -19.27
N LYS A 232 -2.36 -2.84 -18.35
CA LYS A 232 -2.29 -3.08 -16.89
C LYS A 232 -3.55 -3.79 -16.37
N ASP A 233 -4.71 -3.43 -16.93
CA ASP A 233 -6.01 -3.97 -16.52
C ASP A 233 -6.35 -5.30 -17.22
N LEU A 234 -5.63 -5.65 -18.30
CA LEU A 234 -5.79 -6.87 -19.07
C LEU A 234 -5.00 -8.00 -18.43
N SER A 235 -5.66 -9.10 -18.17
CA SER A 235 -5.03 -10.36 -17.77
C SER A 235 -5.40 -11.45 -18.76
N VAL A 236 -4.41 -12.06 -19.38
CA VAL A 236 -4.56 -13.22 -20.25
C VAL A 236 -3.79 -14.37 -19.63
N THR A 237 -4.47 -15.44 -19.29
CA THR A 237 -3.91 -16.60 -18.60
C THR A 237 -4.43 -17.89 -19.21
N ALA A 238 -3.63 -18.97 -19.15
CA ALA A 238 -4.13 -20.29 -19.51
C ALA A 238 -5.27 -20.72 -18.57
N SER A 239 -6.31 -21.31 -19.12
CA SER A 239 -7.41 -21.87 -18.30
C SER A 239 -6.94 -23.06 -17.45
N SER A 240 -5.96 -23.84 -17.98
CA SER A 240 -5.33 -24.99 -17.32
C SER A 240 -3.96 -25.20 -17.96
N GLN A 241 -3.06 -25.88 -17.26
CA GLN A 241 -1.70 -26.19 -17.77
C GLN A 241 -1.68 -27.13 -18.99
N THR A 242 -2.78 -27.80 -19.29
CA THR A 242 -2.90 -28.82 -20.36
C THR A 242 -3.83 -28.41 -21.48
N THR A 243 -4.38 -27.19 -21.46
CA THR A 243 -5.34 -26.73 -22.47
C THR A 243 -4.84 -25.49 -23.17
N THR A 244 -5.16 -25.37 -24.45
CA THR A 244 -4.89 -24.19 -25.28
C THR A 244 -6.00 -23.14 -25.20
N ILE A 245 -6.75 -23.13 -24.09
CA ILE A 245 -7.79 -22.12 -23.84
C ILE A 245 -7.18 -20.98 -23.03
N ALA A 246 -7.12 -19.80 -23.64
CA ALA A 246 -6.76 -18.56 -22.98
C ALA A 246 -7.99 -17.95 -22.33
N LYS A 247 -7.90 -17.63 -21.04
CA LYS A 247 -8.86 -16.82 -20.33
C LYS A 247 -8.40 -15.37 -20.39
N ILE A 248 -9.15 -14.55 -21.10
CA ILE A 248 -8.94 -13.11 -21.24
C ILE A 248 -9.85 -12.43 -20.24
N SER A 249 -9.31 -11.55 -19.40
CA SER A 249 -10.10 -10.75 -18.49
C SER A 249 -9.62 -9.31 -18.44
N VAL A 250 -10.54 -8.37 -18.41
CA VAL A 250 -10.25 -6.93 -18.29
C VAL A 250 -11.15 -6.29 -17.24
N ASN A 251 -10.58 -5.38 -16.46
CA ASN A 251 -11.31 -4.61 -15.48
C ASN A 251 -11.78 -3.30 -16.10
N ASN A 252 -13.10 -3.03 -16.05
CA ASN A 252 -13.66 -1.80 -16.58
C ASN A 252 -14.82 -1.29 -15.73
N THR A 253 -14.97 0.04 -15.66
CA THR A 253 -16.09 0.69 -14.96
C THR A 253 -17.39 0.60 -15.75
N VAL A 254 -17.31 0.52 -17.08
CA VAL A 254 -18.46 0.37 -17.98
C VAL A 254 -18.45 -1.03 -18.57
N LYS A 255 -19.46 -1.84 -18.24
CA LYS A 255 -19.56 -3.24 -18.65
C LYS A 255 -19.49 -3.43 -20.16
N GLU A 256 -20.28 -2.65 -20.91
CA GLU A 256 -20.35 -2.72 -22.37
C GLU A 256 -19.00 -2.37 -23.03
N ARG A 257 -18.31 -1.36 -22.51
CA ARG A 257 -16.99 -0.95 -23.00
C ARG A 257 -15.95 -2.07 -22.85
N GLY A 258 -15.98 -2.80 -21.73
CA GLY A 258 -15.11 -3.93 -21.53
C GLY A 258 -15.43 -5.14 -22.42
N VAL A 259 -16.72 -5.39 -22.67
CA VAL A 259 -17.19 -6.44 -23.60
C VAL A 259 -16.75 -6.12 -25.03
N ASP A 260 -16.97 -4.90 -25.49
CA ASP A 260 -16.56 -4.45 -26.82
C ASP A 260 -15.04 -4.54 -26.99
N PHE A 261 -14.28 -4.12 -25.97
CA PHE A 261 -12.82 -4.21 -25.98
C PHE A 261 -12.34 -5.66 -26.18
N VAL A 262 -12.85 -6.62 -25.40
CA VAL A 262 -12.42 -8.03 -25.49
C VAL A 262 -12.82 -8.63 -26.83
N ASN A 263 -14.05 -8.36 -27.32
CA ASN A 263 -14.49 -8.83 -28.62
C ASN A 263 -13.59 -8.31 -29.76
N ARG A 264 -13.28 -7.02 -29.70
CA ARG A 264 -12.46 -6.39 -30.73
C ARG A 264 -10.99 -6.83 -30.67
N LEU A 265 -10.49 -7.07 -29.44
CA LEU A 265 -9.15 -7.63 -29.24
C LEU A 265 -9.00 -9.00 -29.93
N VAL A 266 -9.97 -9.90 -29.73
CA VAL A 266 -9.97 -11.21 -30.37
C VAL A 266 -10.17 -11.08 -31.89
N ALA A 267 -10.99 -10.13 -32.34
CA ALA A 267 -11.18 -9.89 -33.77
C ALA A 267 -9.88 -9.43 -34.46
N PHE A 268 -9.18 -8.45 -33.87
CA PHE A 268 -7.88 -7.99 -34.40
C PHE A 268 -6.78 -9.04 -34.31
N TYR A 269 -6.77 -9.82 -33.22
CA TYR A 269 -5.86 -10.96 -33.11
C TYR A 269 -6.05 -11.94 -34.27
N ASN A 270 -7.31 -12.30 -34.58
CA ASN A 270 -7.61 -13.19 -35.70
C ASN A 270 -7.27 -12.53 -37.05
N GLN A 271 -7.55 -11.25 -37.19
CA GLN A 271 -7.22 -10.51 -38.42
C GLN A 271 -5.71 -10.50 -38.66
N ASP A 272 -4.91 -10.13 -37.65
CA ASP A 272 -3.44 -10.09 -37.75
C ASP A 272 -2.87 -11.46 -38.10
N ALA A 273 -3.38 -12.54 -37.47
CA ALA A 273 -2.96 -13.90 -37.78
C ALA A 273 -3.33 -14.33 -39.19
N ASN A 274 -4.49 -13.93 -39.71
CA ASN A 274 -4.90 -14.20 -41.06
C ASN A 274 -4.09 -13.37 -42.08
N ASP A 275 -3.83 -12.11 -41.78
CA ASP A 275 -3.00 -11.25 -42.64
C ASP A 275 -1.58 -11.81 -42.78
N GLU A 276 -1.00 -12.30 -41.68
CA GLU A 276 0.30 -12.97 -41.68
C GLU A 276 0.32 -14.24 -42.55
N LYS A 277 -0.69 -15.13 -42.37
CA LYS A 277 -0.81 -16.34 -43.18
C LYS A 277 -1.00 -16.01 -44.67
N ASN A 278 -1.81 -15.02 -44.95
CA ASN A 278 -2.06 -14.59 -46.33
C ASN A 278 -0.80 -14.02 -46.98
N GLU A 279 0.01 -13.23 -46.23
CA GLU A 279 1.29 -12.71 -46.79
C GLU A 279 2.24 -13.85 -47.16
N VAL A 280 2.39 -14.86 -46.24
CA VAL A 280 3.23 -16.03 -46.54
C VAL A 280 2.70 -16.83 -47.76
N ALA A 281 1.39 -17.09 -47.76
CA ALA A 281 0.77 -17.83 -48.85
C ALA A 281 0.87 -17.09 -50.21
N GLN A 282 0.69 -15.77 -50.19
CA GLN A 282 0.82 -14.95 -51.42
C GLN A 282 2.25 -14.97 -51.94
N LYS A 283 3.26 -14.78 -51.08
CA LYS A 283 4.68 -14.85 -51.49
C LYS A 283 5.04 -16.25 -52.00
N THR A 284 4.47 -17.30 -51.40
CA THR A 284 4.64 -18.67 -51.88
C THR A 284 3.99 -18.88 -53.26
N ALA A 285 2.80 -18.31 -53.47
CA ALA A 285 2.11 -18.39 -54.75
C ALA A 285 2.89 -17.70 -55.87
N GLU A 286 3.36 -16.45 -55.64
CA GLU A 286 4.20 -15.69 -56.58
C GLU A 286 5.46 -16.47 -56.95
N PHE A 287 6.14 -17.05 -55.96
CA PHE A 287 7.32 -17.88 -56.16
C PHE A 287 7.04 -19.11 -57.00
N ILE A 288 5.97 -19.88 -56.72
CA ILE A 288 5.60 -21.07 -57.45
C ILE A 288 5.22 -20.74 -58.89
N GLU A 289 4.47 -19.64 -59.11
CA GLU A 289 4.05 -19.21 -60.45
C GLU A 289 5.26 -18.83 -61.34
N GLU A 290 6.21 -18.05 -60.80
CA GLU A 290 7.46 -17.72 -61.47
C GLU A 290 8.22 -19.02 -61.87
N ARG A 291 8.26 -19.97 -60.93
CA ARG A 291 8.98 -21.22 -61.13
C ARG A 291 8.32 -22.14 -62.20
N ILE A 292 6.97 -22.21 -62.14
CA ILE A 292 6.19 -22.92 -63.18
C ILE A 292 6.50 -22.33 -64.56
N GLY A 293 6.54 -21.02 -64.74
CA GLY A 293 6.88 -20.36 -65.97
C GLY A 293 8.24 -20.77 -66.52
N ILE A 294 9.26 -20.79 -65.64
CA ILE A 294 10.62 -21.22 -66.03
C ILE A 294 10.65 -22.71 -66.45
N ILE A 295 10.09 -23.59 -65.59
CA ILE A 295 10.11 -25.04 -65.85
C ILE A 295 9.29 -25.40 -67.09
N ASN A 296 8.15 -24.73 -67.29
CA ASN A 296 7.33 -24.94 -68.50
C ASN A 296 8.12 -24.62 -69.80
N HIS A 297 8.87 -23.52 -69.82
CA HIS A 297 9.76 -23.17 -70.98
C HIS A 297 10.88 -24.21 -71.15
N GLU A 298 11.52 -24.60 -70.02
CA GLU A 298 12.58 -25.65 -70.09
C GLU A 298 12.06 -27.02 -70.49
N LEU A 299 10.85 -27.39 -70.08
CA LEU A 299 10.21 -28.66 -70.45
C LEU A 299 9.88 -28.63 -71.94
N GLY A 300 9.28 -27.53 -72.47
CA GLY A 300 9.00 -27.40 -73.90
C GLY A 300 10.26 -27.47 -74.68
N THR A 301 11.41 -26.91 -74.26
CA THR A 301 12.69 -27.08 -74.92
C THR A 301 13.15 -28.54 -74.95
N ALA A 302 13.11 -29.22 -73.80
CA ALA A 302 13.50 -30.64 -73.70
C ALA A 302 12.58 -31.57 -74.50
N GLU A 303 11.27 -31.27 -74.51
CA GLU A 303 10.32 -31.99 -75.40
C GLU A 303 10.59 -31.82 -76.87
N SER A 304 10.92 -30.55 -77.27
CA SER A 304 11.31 -30.26 -78.69
C SER A 304 12.61 -30.97 -79.02
N GLU A 305 13.63 -30.92 -78.13
CA GLU A 305 14.89 -31.65 -78.33
C GLU A 305 14.65 -33.19 -78.43
N LEU A 306 13.78 -33.76 -77.65
CA LEU A 306 13.42 -35.14 -77.67
C LEU A 306 12.70 -35.51 -79.02
N ALA A 307 11.75 -34.66 -79.39
CA ALA A 307 11.01 -34.82 -80.64
C ALA A 307 11.95 -34.74 -81.90
N ASP A 308 12.84 -33.76 -81.94
CA ASP A 308 13.83 -33.56 -82.96
C ASP A 308 14.83 -34.76 -83.05
N PHE A 309 15.23 -35.24 -81.85
CA PHE A 309 16.09 -36.42 -81.75
C PHE A 309 15.37 -37.68 -82.32
N LYS A 310 14.11 -37.94 -81.93
CA LYS A 310 13.30 -39.05 -82.42
C LYS A 310 13.12 -38.97 -83.98
N GLN A 311 12.86 -37.78 -84.50
CA GLN A 311 12.70 -37.54 -85.96
C GLN A 311 13.98 -37.81 -86.71
N ARG A 312 15.12 -37.33 -86.23
CA ARG A 312 16.43 -37.48 -86.82
C ARG A 312 16.96 -38.91 -86.77
N SER A 313 16.67 -39.65 -85.75
CA SER A 313 17.21 -41.00 -85.48
C SER A 313 16.39 -42.14 -86.03
N GLY A 314 15.12 -41.92 -86.46
CA GLY A 314 14.28 -42.91 -87.11
C GLY A 314 14.00 -44.20 -86.25
N LEU A 315 14.09 -44.11 -84.93
CA LEU A 315 14.08 -45.26 -84.01
C LEU A 315 12.64 -45.70 -83.62
N THR A 316 12.23 -46.84 -84.11
CA THR A 316 11.14 -47.65 -83.62
C THR A 316 11.71 -49.01 -83.21
N ASP A 317 11.73 -49.32 -81.92
CA ASP A 317 11.89 -50.59 -81.24
C ASP A 317 13.30 -51.20 -81.07
N LEU A 318 13.69 -51.43 -79.84
CA LEU A 318 14.89 -52.17 -79.40
C LEU A 318 14.56 -53.34 -78.47
N THR A 319 15.14 -54.53 -78.87
CA THR A 319 14.82 -55.87 -78.49
C THR A 319 15.17 -56.28 -77.03
N SER A 320 14.59 -57.39 -76.58
CA SER A 320 14.35 -57.98 -75.25
C SER A 320 15.52 -58.13 -74.25
N ASP A 321 16.81 -58.16 -74.63
CA ASP A 321 17.92 -58.29 -73.64
C ASP A 321 18.31 -57.01 -72.99
N ALA A 322 17.99 -55.88 -73.62
CA ALA A 322 18.09 -54.56 -72.94
C ALA A 322 17.02 -54.41 -71.83
N ARG A 323 15.97 -55.25 -71.85
CA ARG A 323 14.83 -55.03 -70.95
C ARG A 323 15.14 -55.32 -69.47
N LEU A 324 15.98 -56.28 -69.15
CA LEU A 324 16.38 -56.61 -67.79
C LEU A 324 17.42 -55.58 -67.20
N ALA A 325 18.39 -55.19 -68.02
CA ALA A 325 19.33 -54.12 -67.65
C ALA A 325 18.65 -52.77 -67.58
N LEU A 326 17.63 -52.52 -68.41
CA LEU A 326 16.73 -51.39 -68.36
C LEU A 326 15.90 -51.30 -67.02
N GLN A 327 15.46 -52.46 -66.58
CA GLN A 327 14.60 -52.48 -65.34
C GLN A 327 15.39 -52.08 -64.09
N GLU A 328 16.60 -52.52 -63.96
CA GLU A 328 17.46 -52.11 -62.84
C GLU A 328 18.00 -50.66 -63.03
N SER A 329 18.37 -50.31 -64.26
CA SER A 329 18.76 -48.95 -64.66
C SER A 329 17.60 -47.97 -64.39
N SER A 330 16.35 -48.36 -64.76
CA SER A 330 15.15 -47.54 -64.57
C SER A 330 14.93 -47.21 -63.12
N LYS A 331 15.18 -48.13 -62.13
CA LYS A 331 15.08 -47.87 -60.71
C LYS A 331 16.07 -46.81 -60.24
N TYR A 332 17.32 -46.92 -60.70
CA TYR A 332 18.32 -45.87 -60.32
C TYR A 332 18.05 -44.56 -61.07
N GLU A 333 17.48 -44.63 -62.27
CA GLU A 333 17.05 -43.39 -62.97
C GLU A 333 15.89 -42.70 -62.30
N GLN A 334 14.92 -43.49 -61.74
CA GLN A 334 13.87 -42.87 -60.92
C GLN A 334 14.44 -42.18 -59.65
N GLN A 335 15.35 -42.82 -58.93
CA GLN A 335 16.01 -42.24 -57.80
C GLN A 335 16.84 -40.97 -58.18
N ARG A 336 17.47 -41.02 -59.35
CA ARG A 336 18.22 -39.91 -59.87
C ARG A 336 17.33 -38.70 -60.20
N THR A 337 16.16 -38.96 -60.76
CA THR A 337 15.16 -37.98 -61.14
C THR A 337 14.61 -37.30 -59.83
N GLU A 338 14.24 -38.13 -58.87
CA GLU A 338 13.75 -37.66 -57.59
C GLU A 338 14.81 -36.76 -56.88
N ASN A 339 16.06 -37.23 -56.81
CA ASN A 339 17.14 -36.48 -56.13
C ASN A 339 17.51 -35.20 -56.90
N ALA A 340 17.54 -35.24 -58.26
CA ALA A 340 17.77 -34.07 -59.12
C ALA A 340 16.67 -33.02 -58.92
N THR A 341 15.40 -33.45 -58.76
CA THR A 341 14.27 -32.59 -58.42
C THR A 341 14.52 -31.83 -57.13
N GLN A 342 14.90 -32.56 -56.05
CA GLN A 342 15.20 -31.93 -54.77
C GLN A 342 16.40 -30.98 -54.83
N ILE A 343 17.46 -31.35 -55.58
CA ILE A 343 18.63 -30.45 -55.79
C ILE A 343 18.17 -29.15 -56.47
N SER A 344 17.33 -29.24 -57.50
CA SER A 344 16.83 -28.04 -58.24
C SER A 344 16.02 -27.11 -57.31
N LEU A 345 15.15 -27.70 -56.48
CA LEU A 345 14.36 -26.92 -55.47
C LEU A 345 15.24 -26.23 -54.45
N VAL A 346 16.23 -26.95 -53.92
CA VAL A 346 17.16 -26.39 -52.91
C VAL A 346 18.07 -25.32 -53.55
N GLN A 347 18.54 -25.53 -54.77
CA GLN A 347 19.33 -24.56 -55.51
C GLN A 347 18.52 -23.26 -55.77
N PHE A 348 17.25 -23.42 -56.13
CA PHE A 348 16.39 -22.28 -56.36
C PHE A 348 16.14 -21.49 -55.08
N LEU A 349 15.86 -22.18 -53.98
CA LEU A 349 15.79 -21.53 -52.66
C LEU A 349 17.08 -20.80 -52.27
N ARG A 350 18.23 -21.40 -52.56
CA ARG A 350 19.52 -20.77 -52.36
C ARG A 350 19.65 -19.48 -53.14
N THR A 351 19.22 -19.47 -54.43
CA THR A 351 19.25 -18.27 -55.25
C THR A 351 18.33 -17.20 -54.70
N TYR A 352 17.12 -17.57 -54.33
CA TYR A 352 16.14 -16.67 -53.71
C TYR A 352 16.67 -16.03 -52.40
N ILE A 353 17.28 -16.83 -51.52
CA ILE A 353 17.85 -16.35 -50.27
C ILE A 353 19.03 -15.41 -50.51
N ASN A 354 19.86 -15.68 -51.52
CA ASN A 354 21.05 -14.87 -51.81
C ASN A 354 20.74 -13.58 -52.60
N ASP A 355 19.52 -13.44 -53.13
CA ASP A 355 19.10 -12.23 -53.82
C ASP A 355 18.99 -11.07 -52.83
N PRO A 356 19.69 -9.94 -53.06
CA PRO A 356 19.60 -8.76 -52.23
C PRO A 356 18.18 -8.17 -52.11
N VAL A 357 17.35 -8.33 -53.14
CA VAL A 357 15.97 -7.85 -53.18
C VAL A 357 15.12 -8.58 -52.14
N ASN A 358 15.41 -9.88 -51.87
CA ASN A 358 14.66 -10.71 -50.96
C ASN A 358 15.24 -10.71 -49.52
N LYS A 359 16.16 -9.78 -49.21
CA LYS A 359 16.85 -9.77 -47.91
C LYS A 359 15.91 -9.64 -46.71
N GLU A 360 14.82 -8.93 -46.90
CA GLU A 360 13.84 -8.63 -45.84
C GLU A 360 12.46 -9.26 -46.12
N GLU A 361 12.39 -10.19 -47.03
CA GLU A 361 11.16 -10.88 -47.40
C GLU A 361 11.08 -12.27 -46.77
N VAL A 362 9.86 -12.79 -46.68
CA VAL A 362 9.60 -14.16 -46.22
C VAL A 362 10.11 -15.15 -47.28
N ILE A 363 10.70 -16.23 -46.86
CA ILE A 363 11.19 -17.30 -47.70
C ILE A 363 10.04 -18.28 -47.96
N PRO A 364 9.74 -18.63 -49.21
CA PRO A 364 8.71 -19.62 -49.54
C PRO A 364 8.97 -20.95 -48.80
N ALA A 365 8.09 -21.31 -47.86
CA ALA A 365 8.29 -22.49 -47.03
C ALA A 365 7.70 -23.78 -47.62
N ASN A 366 6.63 -23.67 -48.41
CA ASN A 366 5.89 -24.85 -48.90
C ASN A 366 6.18 -25.18 -50.37
N VAL A 367 7.45 -25.29 -50.70
CA VAL A 367 7.89 -25.58 -52.08
C VAL A 367 8.11 -27.05 -52.41
N GLY A 368 7.73 -27.97 -51.53
CA GLY A 368 7.87 -29.38 -51.72
C GLY A 368 9.22 -30.00 -51.34
N LEU A 369 9.93 -29.38 -50.43
CA LEU A 369 11.14 -29.95 -49.86
C LEU A 369 10.83 -31.21 -49.03
N GLN A 370 11.67 -32.22 -49.17
CA GLN A 370 11.61 -33.42 -48.32
C GLN A 370 12.34 -33.26 -46.98
N ASP A 371 13.26 -32.29 -46.90
CA ASP A 371 14.04 -32.04 -45.69
C ASP A 371 13.21 -31.20 -44.68
N GLN A 372 12.72 -31.90 -43.64
CA GLN A 372 11.91 -31.30 -42.58
C GLN A 372 12.68 -30.25 -41.73
N ASN A 373 14.00 -30.45 -41.59
CA ASN A 373 14.81 -29.52 -40.81
C ASN A 373 14.95 -28.19 -41.55
N LEU A 374 15.18 -28.22 -42.89
CA LEU A 374 15.23 -27.02 -43.70
C LEU A 374 13.89 -26.28 -43.66
N THR A 375 12.79 -27.01 -43.83
CA THR A 375 11.43 -26.44 -43.77
C THR A 375 11.20 -25.73 -42.43
N ARG A 376 11.53 -26.37 -41.32
CA ARG A 376 11.38 -25.79 -39.97
C ARG A 376 12.22 -24.53 -39.81
N VAL A 377 13.47 -24.53 -40.24
CA VAL A 377 14.35 -23.35 -40.09
C VAL A 377 13.86 -22.18 -40.96
N ILE A 378 13.30 -22.46 -42.14
CA ILE A 378 12.65 -21.43 -42.98
C ILE A 378 11.41 -20.88 -42.30
N GLU A 379 10.56 -21.70 -41.66
CA GLU A 379 9.38 -21.26 -40.92
C GLU A 379 9.76 -20.37 -39.74
N GLN A 380 10.80 -20.75 -39.01
CA GLN A 380 11.31 -19.94 -37.88
C GLN A 380 11.82 -18.56 -38.40
N TYR A 381 12.54 -18.53 -39.50
CA TYR A 381 12.98 -17.28 -40.11
C TYR A 381 11.78 -16.43 -40.56
N ASN A 382 10.80 -17.01 -41.18
CA ASN A 382 9.59 -16.32 -41.63
C ASN A 382 8.83 -15.71 -40.46
N THR A 383 8.68 -16.46 -39.38
CA THR A 383 8.06 -15.96 -38.12
C THR A 383 8.80 -14.74 -37.63
N MET A 384 10.15 -14.78 -37.61
CA MET A 384 10.94 -13.65 -37.15
C MET A 384 10.87 -12.43 -38.08
N ILE A 385 10.82 -12.64 -39.39
CA ILE A 385 10.66 -11.54 -40.35
C ILE A 385 9.29 -10.87 -40.18
N ILE A 386 8.25 -11.64 -39.99
CA ILE A 386 6.89 -11.11 -39.81
C ILE A 386 6.83 -10.33 -38.51
N GLU A 387 7.39 -10.87 -37.42
CA GLU A 387 7.46 -10.17 -36.14
C GLU A 387 8.26 -8.88 -36.20
N ARG A 388 9.39 -8.89 -36.95
CA ARG A 388 10.15 -7.67 -37.23
C ARG A 388 9.32 -6.63 -37.99
N LYS A 389 8.61 -7.04 -39.06
CA LYS A 389 7.72 -6.15 -39.80
C LYS A 389 6.61 -5.60 -38.90
N ARG A 390 6.09 -6.39 -37.95
CA ARG A 390 5.10 -5.96 -36.96
C ARG A 390 5.67 -4.90 -36.00
N LEU A 391 6.87 -5.14 -35.50
CA LEU A 391 7.57 -4.19 -34.65
C LEU A 391 7.89 -2.87 -35.36
N LEU A 392 8.28 -2.92 -36.63
CA LEU A 392 8.58 -1.73 -37.44
C LEU A 392 7.36 -0.86 -37.72
N ARG A 393 6.14 -1.42 -37.71
CA ARG A 393 4.90 -0.63 -37.84
C ARG A 393 4.62 0.26 -36.64
N THR A 394 5.19 -0.03 -35.48
CA THR A 394 4.90 0.63 -34.20
C THR A 394 6.10 1.23 -33.53
N SER A 395 7.31 0.97 -34.03
CA SER A 395 8.55 1.40 -33.42
C SER A 395 9.54 1.90 -34.48
N SER A 396 10.36 2.86 -34.09
CA SER A 396 11.46 3.33 -34.94
C SER A 396 12.55 2.27 -35.08
N GLU A 397 13.29 2.28 -36.18
CA GLU A 397 14.45 1.41 -36.44
C GLU A 397 15.51 1.45 -35.35
N ASN A 398 15.62 2.55 -34.62
CA ASN A 398 16.56 2.73 -33.49
C ASN A 398 16.07 2.15 -32.18
N ASN A 399 14.89 1.56 -32.13
CA ASN A 399 14.39 0.92 -30.91
C ASN A 399 15.24 -0.32 -30.57
N PRO A 400 15.72 -0.46 -29.31
CA PRO A 400 16.51 -1.62 -28.89
C PRO A 400 15.84 -2.98 -29.20
N ALA A 401 14.53 -3.06 -29.13
CA ALA A 401 13.77 -4.27 -29.48
C ALA A 401 13.88 -4.58 -30.99
N VAL A 402 13.84 -3.56 -31.86
CA VAL A 402 14.02 -3.71 -33.31
C VAL A 402 15.46 -4.07 -33.64
N ILE A 403 16.43 -3.45 -32.97
CA ILE A 403 17.85 -3.77 -33.13
C ILE A 403 18.13 -5.23 -32.73
N ASN A 404 17.61 -5.68 -31.60
CA ASN A 404 17.74 -7.07 -31.16
C ASN A 404 17.06 -8.04 -32.15
N MET A 405 15.91 -7.68 -32.66
CA MET A 405 15.18 -8.49 -33.64
C MET A 405 15.96 -8.55 -34.95
N ASN A 406 16.54 -7.44 -35.44
CA ASN A 406 17.38 -7.41 -36.62
C ASN A 406 18.57 -8.37 -36.46
N THR A 407 19.23 -8.34 -35.31
CA THR A 407 20.35 -9.27 -35.03
C THR A 407 19.88 -10.74 -35.05
N GLY A 408 18.71 -11.01 -34.49
CA GLY A 408 18.10 -12.34 -34.51
C GLY A 408 17.74 -12.82 -35.91
N VAL A 409 17.13 -11.95 -36.71
CA VAL A 409 16.78 -12.22 -38.12
C VAL A 409 18.03 -12.50 -38.93
N GLU A 410 19.09 -11.70 -38.76
CA GLU A 410 20.35 -11.95 -39.48
C GLU A 410 21.04 -13.25 -39.05
N ALA A 411 20.98 -13.59 -37.78
CA ALA A 411 21.48 -14.87 -37.27
C ALA A 411 20.69 -16.05 -37.87
N MET A 412 19.37 -15.95 -37.87
CA MET A 412 18.48 -16.96 -38.41
C MET A 412 18.64 -17.08 -39.93
N ARG A 413 18.80 -15.97 -40.68
CA ARG A 413 19.12 -16.01 -42.12
C ARG A 413 20.39 -16.78 -42.40
N ARG A 414 21.47 -16.52 -41.65
CA ARG A 414 22.72 -17.28 -41.77
C ARG A 414 22.51 -18.77 -41.42
N ASN A 415 21.63 -19.08 -40.50
CA ASN A 415 21.28 -20.46 -40.16
C ASN A 415 20.54 -21.13 -41.35
N VAL A 416 19.56 -20.44 -41.95
CA VAL A 416 18.88 -20.92 -43.16
C VAL A 416 19.88 -21.14 -44.30
N GLU A 417 20.76 -20.17 -44.57
CA GLU A 417 21.80 -20.29 -45.59
C GLU A 417 22.73 -21.51 -45.37
N THR A 418 23.14 -21.68 -44.14
CA THR A 418 24.00 -22.82 -43.75
C THR A 418 23.27 -24.13 -43.91
N THR A 419 22.01 -24.19 -43.51
CA THR A 419 21.16 -25.40 -43.63
C THR A 419 20.88 -25.73 -45.10
N VAL A 420 20.53 -24.73 -45.93
CA VAL A 420 20.36 -24.88 -47.37
C VAL A 420 21.62 -25.45 -48.03
N ASN A 421 22.78 -24.86 -47.69
CA ASN A 421 24.05 -25.33 -48.25
C ASN A 421 24.39 -26.74 -47.74
N SER A 422 24.04 -27.11 -46.52
CA SER A 422 24.29 -28.44 -45.97
C SER A 422 23.38 -29.49 -46.65
N VAL A 423 22.09 -29.19 -46.83
CA VAL A 423 21.14 -30.05 -47.52
C VAL A 423 21.52 -30.22 -48.98
N LEU A 424 21.93 -29.12 -49.65
CA LEU A 424 22.40 -29.19 -51.02
C LEU A 424 23.62 -30.12 -51.17
N ARG A 425 24.60 -30.00 -50.28
CA ARG A 425 25.76 -30.88 -50.27
C ARG A 425 25.35 -32.36 -50.05
N GLY A 426 24.44 -32.63 -49.12
CA GLY A 426 23.91 -33.96 -48.84
C GLY A 426 23.28 -34.58 -50.10
N LEU A 427 22.39 -33.82 -50.76
CA LEU A 427 21.75 -34.22 -52.01
C LEU A 427 22.75 -34.44 -53.15
N GLN A 428 23.80 -33.58 -53.26
CA GLN A 428 24.88 -33.73 -54.24
C GLN A 428 25.71 -35.00 -53.99
N ILE A 429 25.95 -35.35 -52.73
CA ILE A 429 26.62 -36.61 -52.39
C ILE A 429 25.76 -37.78 -52.80
N ALA A 430 24.44 -37.76 -52.46
CA ALA A 430 23.49 -38.78 -52.88
C ALA A 430 23.45 -38.93 -54.41
N GLN A 431 23.43 -37.81 -55.15
CA GLN A 431 23.49 -37.77 -56.61
C GLN A 431 24.70 -38.54 -57.13
N LYS A 432 25.88 -38.24 -56.52
CA LYS A 432 27.14 -38.89 -56.93
C LYS A 432 27.14 -40.39 -56.66
N ASP A 433 26.52 -40.83 -55.62
CA ASP A 433 26.38 -42.26 -55.29
C ASP A 433 25.41 -42.95 -56.23
N ILE A 434 24.27 -42.33 -56.51
CA ILE A 434 23.29 -42.85 -57.52
C ILE A 434 23.95 -42.94 -58.92
N GLU A 435 24.69 -41.91 -59.33
CA GLU A 435 25.42 -41.90 -60.57
C GLU A 435 26.48 -43.01 -60.65
N ARG A 436 27.18 -43.28 -59.56
CA ARG A 436 28.17 -44.35 -59.45
C ARG A 436 27.50 -45.72 -59.61
N GLN A 437 26.31 -45.91 -59.01
CA GLN A 437 25.57 -47.17 -59.16
C GLN A 437 24.98 -47.32 -60.54
N ALA A 438 24.41 -46.25 -61.13
CA ALA A 438 23.90 -46.24 -62.53
C ALA A 438 25.01 -46.55 -63.51
N SER A 439 26.23 -45.92 -63.35
CA SER A 439 27.36 -46.17 -64.25
C SER A 439 27.87 -47.61 -64.24
N LYS A 440 27.71 -48.33 -63.12
CA LYS A 440 27.99 -49.82 -63.12
C LYS A 440 27.07 -50.64 -64.01
N PHE A 441 25.83 -50.20 -64.15
CA PHE A 441 24.89 -50.83 -65.08
C PHE A 441 25.07 -50.31 -66.50
N GLU A 442 25.38 -49.08 -66.75
CA GLU A 442 25.70 -48.47 -68.03
C GLU A 442 26.95 -49.13 -68.66
N SER A 443 27.98 -49.46 -67.86
CA SER A 443 29.16 -50.20 -68.40
C SER A 443 28.87 -51.62 -68.93
N ARG A 444 27.74 -52.21 -68.46
CA ARG A 444 27.25 -53.50 -68.98
C ARG A 444 26.42 -53.40 -70.26
N ILE A 445 25.99 -52.14 -70.60
CA ILE A 445 25.19 -51.84 -71.79
C ILE A 445 26.10 -51.19 -72.83
N SER A 446 27.39 -51.16 -72.62
CA SER A 446 28.41 -50.39 -73.43
C SER A 446 28.51 -50.72 -74.90
N ASP A 447 27.75 -51.66 -75.41
CA ASP A 447 27.69 -52.00 -76.84
C ASP A 447 26.44 -51.45 -77.58
N ALA A 448 25.57 -50.66 -76.85
CA ALA A 448 24.41 -49.99 -77.42
C ALA A 448 24.83 -48.69 -78.18
N PRO A 449 24.22 -48.34 -79.30
CA PRO A 449 24.63 -47.23 -80.18
C PRO A 449 24.66 -45.87 -79.44
N LYS A 450 25.56 -44.98 -79.83
CA LYS A 450 25.71 -43.61 -79.27
C LYS A 450 24.37 -42.86 -79.20
N GLN A 451 23.46 -43.23 -80.07
CA GLN A 451 22.07 -42.68 -80.12
C GLN A 451 21.22 -43.01 -78.98
N GLU A 452 21.35 -44.16 -78.34
CA GLU A 452 20.57 -44.60 -77.21
C GLU A 452 21.00 -43.84 -75.95
N LYS A 453 22.31 -43.54 -75.81
CA LYS A 453 22.82 -42.73 -74.71
C LYS A 453 22.33 -41.26 -74.82
N GLU A 454 22.27 -40.75 -76.01
CA GLU A 454 21.75 -39.40 -76.28
C GLU A 454 20.25 -39.32 -76.05
N PHE A 455 19.50 -40.30 -76.50
CA PHE A 455 18.06 -40.47 -76.25
C PHE A 455 17.79 -40.52 -74.70
N MET A 456 18.48 -41.41 -73.99
CA MET A 456 18.35 -41.56 -72.52
C MET A 456 18.66 -40.23 -71.78
N THR A 457 19.66 -39.50 -72.25
CA THR A 457 20.01 -38.23 -71.58
C THR A 457 18.92 -37.18 -71.77
N ILE A 458 18.41 -37.04 -73.05
CA ILE A 458 17.32 -36.08 -73.28
C ILE A 458 16.02 -36.48 -72.68
N SER A 459 15.67 -37.80 -72.74
CA SER A 459 14.46 -38.34 -72.11
C SER A 459 14.48 -38.14 -70.59
N ARG A 460 15.63 -38.38 -69.96
CA ARG A 460 15.81 -38.14 -68.53
C ARG A 460 15.61 -36.65 -68.16
N GLN A 461 16.18 -35.73 -68.94
CA GLN A 461 15.98 -34.33 -68.72
C GLN A 461 14.51 -33.92 -68.81
N GLN A 462 13.82 -34.45 -69.84
CA GLN A 462 12.39 -34.25 -70.06
C GLN A 462 11.58 -34.79 -68.86
N GLU A 463 11.89 -35.99 -68.34
CA GLU A 463 11.21 -36.64 -67.22
C GLU A 463 11.43 -35.89 -65.90
N ILE A 464 12.67 -35.43 -65.68
CA ILE A 464 12.96 -34.60 -64.46
C ILE A 464 12.13 -33.31 -64.49
N LYS A 465 12.11 -32.64 -65.68
CA LYS A 465 11.40 -31.38 -65.84
C LYS A 465 9.89 -31.58 -65.79
N ALA A 466 9.36 -32.67 -66.40
CA ALA A 466 7.95 -33.00 -66.30
C ALA A 466 7.51 -33.32 -64.83
N THR A 467 8.31 -34.08 -64.11
CA THR A 467 8.05 -34.45 -62.73
C THR A 467 8.06 -33.19 -61.84
N LEU A 468 9.04 -32.30 -62.01
CA LEU A 468 9.13 -31.04 -61.32
C LEU A 468 7.94 -30.14 -61.65
N TYR A 469 7.51 -30.07 -62.94
CA TYR A 469 6.34 -29.29 -63.32
C TYR A 469 5.07 -29.76 -62.62
N ILE A 470 4.80 -31.08 -62.61
CA ILE A 470 3.64 -31.68 -61.96
C ILE A 470 3.68 -31.40 -60.44
N MET A 471 4.86 -31.52 -59.82
CA MET A 471 5.03 -31.28 -58.38
C MET A 471 4.74 -29.79 -58.07
N LEU A 472 5.22 -28.88 -58.87
CA LEU A 472 4.94 -27.45 -58.69
C LEU A 472 3.45 -27.11 -58.86
N LEU A 473 2.77 -27.75 -59.87
CA LEU A 473 1.32 -27.60 -59.99
C LEU A 473 0.58 -28.10 -58.75
N GLN A 474 0.98 -29.26 -58.24
CA GLN A 474 0.40 -29.79 -56.99
C GLN A 474 0.59 -28.83 -55.83
N LYS A 475 1.81 -28.26 -55.68
CA LYS A 475 2.10 -27.29 -54.60
C LYS A 475 1.36 -25.96 -54.77
N ARG A 476 1.12 -25.53 -56.01
CA ARG A 476 0.27 -24.37 -56.30
C ARG A 476 -1.16 -24.60 -55.80
N GLU A 477 -1.75 -25.78 -56.10
CA GLU A 477 -3.11 -26.11 -55.65
C GLU A 477 -3.18 -26.26 -54.11
N GLU A 478 -2.19 -26.92 -53.50
CA GLU A 478 -2.10 -27.00 -52.02
C GLU A 478 -2.04 -25.59 -51.37
N ASN A 479 -1.22 -24.70 -51.92
CA ASN A 479 -1.11 -23.32 -51.40
C ASN A 479 -2.40 -22.51 -51.64
N ALA A 480 -3.06 -22.70 -52.79
CA ALA A 480 -4.35 -22.04 -53.09
C ALA A 480 -5.45 -22.54 -52.14
N ILE A 481 -5.48 -23.82 -51.79
CA ILE A 481 -6.38 -24.37 -50.76
C ILE A 481 -6.07 -23.78 -49.39
N THR A 482 -4.80 -23.67 -49.03
CA THR A 482 -4.39 -23.07 -47.74
C THR A 482 -4.83 -21.61 -47.65
N LEU A 483 -4.67 -20.83 -48.73
CA LEU A 483 -5.12 -19.44 -48.81
C LEU A 483 -6.65 -19.31 -48.71
N ALA A 484 -7.39 -20.21 -49.33
CA ALA A 484 -8.86 -20.21 -49.31
C ALA A 484 -9.43 -20.73 -47.96
N ALA A 485 -8.68 -21.55 -47.23
CA ALA A 485 -9.10 -22.21 -46.01
C ALA A 485 -8.61 -21.47 -44.75
N THR A 486 -8.19 -20.19 -44.84
CA THR A 486 -7.75 -19.43 -43.67
C THR A 486 -8.83 -19.43 -42.62
N ALA A 487 -8.58 -20.15 -41.54
CA ALA A 487 -9.45 -20.21 -40.37
C ALA A 487 -8.86 -19.38 -39.23
N ASN A 488 -9.74 -18.72 -38.48
CA ASN A 488 -9.33 -17.94 -37.31
C ASN A 488 -8.53 -18.79 -36.33
N ASN A 489 -7.41 -18.25 -35.85
CA ASN A 489 -6.55 -18.88 -34.85
C ASN A 489 -7.22 -18.92 -33.48
N GLY A 490 -7.93 -17.85 -33.12
CA GLY A 490 -8.67 -17.75 -31.88
C GLY A 490 -10.17 -17.94 -32.10
N ARG A 491 -10.76 -18.97 -31.47
CA ARG A 491 -12.20 -19.18 -31.43
C ARG A 491 -12.74 -18.82 -30.06
N ILE A 492 -13.67 -17.89 -29.97
CA ILE A 492 -14.38 -17.58 -28.73
C ILE A 492 -15.20 -18.82 -28.33
N VAL A 493 -14.91 -19.34 -27.13
CA VAL A 493 -15.62 -20.47 -26.50
C VAL A 493 -16.73 -19.94 -25.60
N GLU A 494 -16.38 -18.91 -24.81
CA GLU A 494 -17.31 -18.18 -23.97
C GLU A 494 -17.26 -16.72 -24.37
N GLU A 495 -18.44 -16.13 -24.67
CA GLU A 495 -18.53 -14.70 -24.97
C GLU A 495 -18.09 -13.87 -23.78
N PRO A 496 -17.55 -12.65 -24.02
CA PRO A 496 -17.19 -11.76 -22.92
C PRO A 496 -18.41 -11.41 -22.06
N LEU A 497 -18.39 -11.84 -20.83
CA LEU A 497 -19.45 -11.56 -19.87
C LEU A 497 -18.92 -10.75 -18.69
N PRO A 498 -19.63 -9.69 -18.29
CA PRO A 498 -19.31 -8.95 -17.07
C PRO A 498 -19.67 -9.78 -15.84
N GLY A 499 -18.77 -9.79 -14.86
CA GLY A 499 -19.05 -10.36 -13.55
C GLY A 499 -20.31 -9.74 -12.92
N LYS A 500 -21.06 -10.53 -12.16
CA LYS A 500 -22.28 -10.06 -11.47
C LYS A 500 -21.96 -8.99 -10.44
N ASP A 501 -20.89 -9.19 -9.68
CA ASP A 501 -20.46 -8.30 -8.61
C ASP A 501 -19.25 -7.47 -9.03
N PRO A 502 -19.14 -6.22 -8.59
CA PRO A 502 -17.97 -5.39 -8.86
C PRO A 502 -16.73 -5.93 -8.11
N VAL A 503 -15.59 -5.94 -8.77
CA VAL A 503 -14.30 -6.40 -8.22
C VAL A 503 -13.67 -5.34 -7.32
N ALA A 504 -13.93 -4.06 -7.64
CA ALA A 504 -13.46 -2.91 -6.88
C ALA A 504 -14.57 -1.84 -6.80
N PRO A 505 -14.60 -1.05 -5.74
CA PRO A 505 -13.84 -1.20 -4.50
C PRO A 505 -14.35 -2.39 -3.66
N LYS A 506 -13.45 -3.11 -3.01
CA LYS A 506 -13.82 -4.22 -2.11
C LYS A 506 -14.43 -3.65 -0.82
N LYS A 507 -15.75 -3.45 -0.80
CA LYS A 507 -16.51 -2.80 0.27
C LYS A 507 -16.15 -3.34 1.67
N LEU A 508 -16.01 -4.65 1.80
CA LEU A 508 -15.67 -5.30 3.06
C LEU A 508 -14.29 -4.87 3.58
N VAL A 509 -13.30 -4.77 2.70
CA VAL A 509 -11.93 -4.37 3.07
C VAL A 509 -11.91 -2.92 3.55
N PHE A 510 -12.60 -2.01 2.85
CA PHE A 510 -12.70 -0.61 3.27
C PHE A 510 -13.45 -0.45 4.59
N LEU A 511 -14.55 -1.20 4.81
CA LEU A 511 -15.28 -1.20 6.09
C LEU A 511 -14.41 -1.76 7.22
N LEU A 512 -13.64 -2.80 6.96
CA LEU A 512 -12.73 -3.39 7.93
C LEU A 512 -11.59 -2.42 8.29
N ALA A 513 -11.04 -1.74 7.28
CA ALA A 513 -10.05 -0.68 7.49
C ALA A 513 -10.64 0.49 8.31
N ALA A 514 -11.86 0.92 8.00
CA ALA A 514 -12.57 1.96 8.75
C ALA A 514 -12.83 1.55 10.21
N PHE A 515 -13.18 0.30 10.45
CA PHE A 515 -13.35 -0.25 11.79
C PHE A 515 -12.03 -0.20 12.58
N VAL A 516 -10.94 -0.64 11.97
CA VAL A 516 -9.61 -0.60 12.58
C VAL A 516 -9.19 0.84 12.90
N VAL A 517 -9.31 1.75 11.93
CA VAL A 517 -9.00 3.18 12.13
C VAL A 517 -9.87 3.78 13.23
N GLY A 518 -11.19 3.49 13.21
CA GLY A 518 -12.12 3.95 14.24
C GLY A 518 -11.80 3.44 15.63
N LEU A 519 -11.17 2.27 15.74
CA LEU A 519 -10.70 1.71 17.01
C LEU A 519 -9.43 2.39 17.52
N PHE A 520 -8.49 2.75 16.62
CA PHE A 520 -7.21 3.34 17.02
C PHE A 520 -7.30 4.84 17.36
N ILE A 521 -8.23 5.58 16.75
CA ILE A 521 -8.39 7.03 17.02
C ILE A 521 -8.60 7.31 18.53
N PRO A 522 -9.57 6.68 19.22
CA PRO A 522 -9.75 6.93 20.65
C PRO A 522 -8.54 6.50 21.48
N VAL A 523 -7.85 5.43 21.11
CA VAL A 523 -6.62 4.99 21.77
C VAL A 523 -5.55 6.08 21.70
N GLY A 524 -5.34 6.63 20.49
CA GLY A 524 -4.40 7.73 20.30
C GLY A 524 -4.77 8.98 21.08
N ILE A 525 -6.05 9.36 21.09
CA ILE A 525 -6.53 10.52 21.85
C ILE A 525 -6.31 10.31 23.36
N ILE A 526 -6.69 9.14 23.89
CA ILE A 526 -6.52 8.82 25.32
C ILE A 526 -5.04 8.84 25.67
N PHE A 527 -4.18 8.28 24.82
CA PHE A 527 -2.72 8.28 25.02
C PHE A 527 -2.15 9.71 25.06
N VAL A 528 -2.55 10.57 24.11
CA VAL A 528 -2.12 11.98 24.09
C VAL A 528 -2.61 12.74 25.32
N VAL A 529 -3.87 12.53 25.72
CA VAL A 529 -4.42 13.16 26.94
C VAL A 529 -3.64 12.72 28.18
N GLU A 530 -3.18 11.47 28.20
CA GLU A 530 -2.39 10.97 29.32
C GLU A 530 -0.97 11.52 29.38
N LEU A 531 -0.33 11.67 28.20
CA LEU A 531 0.97 12.33 28.10
C LEU A 531 0.92 13.80 28.60
N LEU A 532 -0.24 14.44 28.46
CA LEU A 532 -0.45 15.80 28.93
C LEU A 532 -0.68 15.92 30.45
N LYS A 533 -0.83 14.79 31.18
CA LYS A 533 -1.01 14.75 32.63
C LYS A 533 0.31 14.86 33.36
N TYR A 534 0.83 16.08 33.47
CA TYR A 534 2.12 16.37 34.11
C TYR A 534 2.02 16.70 35.59
N LYS A 535 0.79 16.75 36.15
CA LYS A 535 0.54 17.03 37.55
C LYS A 535 0.18 15.75 38.34
N ILE A 536 0.38 15.80 39.63
CA ILE A 536 -0.08 14.77 40.57
C ILE A 536 -1.60 14.81 40.66
N GLU A 537 -2.29 13.72 40.40
CA GLU A 537 -3.76 13.60 40.48
C GLU A 537 -4.20 12.74 41.66
N ASN A 538 -3.42 11.72 42.00
CA ASN A 538 -3.83 10.73 42.96
C ASN A 538 -2.63 10.11 43.71
N ARG A 539 -2.93 9.22 44.67
CA ARG A 539 -1.93 8.51 45.46
C ARG A 539 -0.98 7.67 44.61
N GLY A 540 -1.48 7.00 43.58
CA GLY A 540 -0.65 6.17 42.67
C GLY A 540 0.44 6.97 41.95
N ASP A 541 0.15 8.23 41.58
CA ASP A 541 1.18 9.11 41.02
C ASP A 541 2.32 9.38 42.01
N VAL A 542 1.99 9.56 43.31
CA VAL A 542 2.99 9.80 44.36
C VAL A 542 3.80 8.55 44.62
N GLU A 543 3.15 7.38 44.70
CA GLU A 543 3.82 6.08 44.97
C GLU A 543 4.77 5.70 43.81
N GLN A 544 4.47 6.11 42.59
CA GLN A 544 5.37 5.91 41.43
C GLN A 544 6.57 6.84 41.47
N LEU A 545 6.45 8.04 42.04
CA LEU A 545 7.49 9.05 41.99
C LEU A 545 8.45 8.98 43.21
N THR A 546 8.01 8.41 44.34
CA THR A 546 8.83 8.34 45.56
C THR A 546 8.47 7.15 46.45
N ASN A 547 9.48 6.62 47.12
CA ASN A 547 9.32 5.61 48.18
C ASN A 547 9.08 6.23 49.56
N VAL A 548 8.93 7.56 49.67
CA VAL A 548 8.65 8.24 50.93
C VAL A 548 7.25 7.88 51.41
N PRO A 549 7.05 7.47 52.67
CA PRO A 549 5.75 7.05 53.19
C PRO A 549 4.71 8.18 53.09
N ILE A 550 3.50 7.81 52.66
CA ILE A 550 2.37 8.73 52.57
C ILE A 550 1.57 8.66 53.84
N LEU A 551 1.57 9.76 54.61
CA LEU A 551 0.81 9.90 55.88
C LEU A 551 -0.69 9.87 55.66
N GLY A 552 -1.17 10.48 54.58
CA GLY A 552 -2.58 10.52 54.29
C GLY A 552 -2.94 11.37 53.08
N GLU A 553 -4.21 11.24 52.69
CA GLU A 553 -4.83 11.93 51.57
C GLU A 553 -5.93 12.86 52.12
N LEU A 554 -5.86 14.14 51.82
CA LEU A 554 -6.88 15.12 52.23
C LEU A 554 -7.81 15.42 51.05
N PRO A 555 -9.11 15.30 51.21
CA PRO A 555 -10.06 15.61 50.14
C PRO A 555 -10.13 17.10 49.89
N LEU A 556 -10.52 17.48 48.64
CA LEU A 556 -10.75 18.87 48.27
C LEU A 556 -11.94 19.42 49.10
N CYS A 557 -11.67 20.47 49.87
CA CYS A 557 -12.72 21.17 50.59
C CYS A 557 -13.65 21.91 49.61
N GLY A 558 -14.92 21.54 49.56
CA GLY A 558 -15.96 22.15 48.74
C GLY A 558 -16.42 23.55 49.18
N HIS A 559 -15.90 24.09 50.27
CA HIS A 559 -16.26 25.39 50.76
C HIS A 559 -15.34 26.46 50.14
N LYS A 560 -15.92 27.35 49.35
CA LYS A 560 -15.33 28.67 49.10
C LYS A 560 -15.09 29.32 50.47
N SER A 561 -13.84 29.72 50.71
CA SER A 561 -13.50 30.43 51.99
C SER A 561 -14.47 31.62 52.20
N SER A 562 -15.46 31.41 53.00
CA SER A 562 -16.17 32.48 53.62
C SER A 562 -15.25 33.06 54.72
N ASP A 563 -15.30 34.31 54.96
CA ASP A 563 -14.44 35.18 55.80
C ASP A 563 -14.05 34.74 57.23
N LYS A 564 -14.11 33.50 57.54
CA LYS A 564 -13.79 32.93 58.87
C LYS A 564 -12.83 31.76 58.72
N GLY A 565 -11.56 31.99 59.00
CA GLY A 565 -10.44 31.02 59.09
C GLY A 565 -10.49 29.71 58.36
N ALA A 566 -9.32 29.16 57.99
CA ALA A 566 -9.20 27.95 57.21
C ALA A 566 -9.25 26.65 58.07
N ILE A 567 -9.64 26.72 59.34
CA ILE A 567 -9.75 25.55 60.22
C ILE A 567 -11.06 24.82 59.98
N VAL A 568 -10.95 23.59 59.57
CA VAL A 568 -12.07 22.68 59.26
C VAL A 568 -12.28 21.62 60.33
N VAL A 569 -11.24 21.27 61.07
CA VAL A 569 -11.30 20.33 62.21
C VAL A 569 -12.02 20.98 63.38
N ARG A 570 -13.09 20.39 63.89
CA ARG A 570 -13.91 20.91 65.00
C ARG A 570 -14.19 19.80 65.95
N GLU A 571 -14.26 20.13 67.20
CA GLU A 571 -14.58 19.17 68.25
C GLU A 571 -15.98 18.57 68.10
N ASN A 572 -16.10 17.24 68.13
CA ASN A 572 -17.35 16.49 68.03
C ASN A 572 -18.11 16.60 66.70
N LYS A 573 -17.48 16.96 65.61
CA LYS A 573 -18.03 16.89 64.25
C LYS A 573 -17.48 15.64 63.57
N ASN A 574 -18.33 14.63 63.33
CA ASN A 574 -17.93 13.44 62.64
C ASN A 574 -18.07 13.63 61.13
N ASP A 575 -17.40 14.65 60.55
CA ASP A 575 -17.36 14.81 59.10
C ASP A 575 -16.12 14.13 58.48
N MET A 576 -16.14 13.97 57.19
CA MET A 576 -15.09 13.29 56.44
C MET A 576 -13.71 13.92 56.60
N MET A 577 -13.65 15.25 56.69
CA MET A 577 -12.38 15.98 56.85
C MET A 577 -11.79 15.75 58.25
N GLU A 578 -12.62 15.79 59.29
CA GLU A 578 -12.18 15.51 60.63
C GLU A 578 -11.63 14.09 60.75
N GLU A 579 -12.33 13.08 60.21
CA GLU A 579 -11.86 11.70 60.23
C GLU A 579 -10.55 11.53 59.47
N THR A 580 -10.40 12.24 58.34
CA THR A 580 -9.16 12.22 57.58
C THR A 580 -8.00 12.82 58.37
N PHE A 581 -8.21 13.94 59.11
CA PHE A 581 -7.19 14.52 59.97
C PHE A 581 -6.91 13.67 61.20
N ARG A 582 -7.90 12.94 61.74
CA ARG A 582 -7.68 11.94 62.82
C ARG A 582 -6.78 10.81 62.32
N GLY A 583 -7.03 10.30 61.08
CA GLY A 583 -6.19 9.30 60.43
C GLY A 583 -4.76 9.82 60.22
N LEU A 584 -4.63 11.05 59.68
CA LEU A 584 -3.34 11.70 59.45
C LEU A 584 -2.55 11.86 60.76
N ARG A 585 -3.21 12.34 61.82
CA ARG A 585 -2.65 12.42 63.19
C ARG A 585 -2.17 11.06 63.67
N THR A 586 -3.00 10.04 63.56
CA THR A 586 -2.66 8.69 64.01
C THR A 586 -1.43 8.17 63.30
N ASN A 587 -1.37 8.31 61.98
CA ASN A 587 -0.22 7.87 61.17
C ASN A 587 1.04 8.66 61.53
N LEU A 588 0.91 9.97 61.78
CA LEU A 588 2.00 10.82 62.23
C LEU A 588 2.57 10.33 63.57
N LEU A 589 1.70 10.08 64.55
CA LEU A 589 2.11 9.64 65.88
C LEU A 589 2.77 8.23 65.86
N PHE A 590 2.40 7.36 64.95
CA PHE A 590 3.09 6.08 64.74
C PHE A 590 4.51 6.24 64.16
N MET A 591 4.75 7.30 63.41
CA MET A 591 6.08 7.56 62.84
C MET A 591 7.02 8.24 63.81
N LEU A 592 6.50 9.02 64.78
CA LEU A 592 7.29 9.74 65.77
C LEU A 592 7.72 8.84 66.95
N ARG A 593 8.94 9.04 67.44
CA ARG A 593 9.42 8.46 68.66
C ARG A 593 8.99 9.39 69.82
N LYS A 594 9.03 8.90 71.08
CA LYS A 594 8.61 9.66 72.26
C LYS A 594 9.41 10.94 72.53
N ASP A 595 10.63 10.98 72.02
CA ASP A 595 11.56 12.11 72.14
C ASP A 595 11.46 13.14 71.04
N GLN A 596 10.78 12.76 69.95
CA GLN A 596 10.60 13.59 68.77
C GLN A 596 9.34 14.41 68.83
N LYS A 597 9.52 15.71 68.86
CA LYS A 597 8.42 16.69 69.11
C LYS A 597 8.26 17.73 68.03
N VAL A 598 9.32 18.00 67.23
CA VAL A 598 9.35 19.05 66.22
C VAL A 598 9.04 18.55 64.84
N ILE A 599 7.91 19.00 64.30
CA ILE A 599 7.42 18.57 62.96
C ILE A 599 7.42 19.76 62.05
N LEU A 600 8.19 19.69 60.99
CA LEU A 600 8.29 20.70 59.95
C LEU A 600 7.34 20.38 58.81
N PHE A 601 6.60 21.39 58.34
CA PHE A 601 5.74 21.29 57.15
C PHE A 601 6.33 22.12 56.02
N SER A 602 6.59 21.45 54.89
CA SER A 602 7.04 22.13 53.69
C SER A 602 6.34 21.58 52.46
N SER A 603 6.68 22.12 51.27
CA SER A 603 6.07 21.75 50.02
C SER A 603 6.99 22.08 48.82
N THR A 604 6.60 21.65 47.61
CA THR A 604 7.32 21.99 46.41
C THR A 604 7.14 23.49 46.04
N GLN A 605 5.90 23.96 46.06
CA GLN A 605 5.48 25.26 45.58
C GLN A 605 4.52 25.98 46.57
N PRO A 606 4.37 27.31 46.46
CA PRO A 606 3.35 28.04 47.18
C PRO A 606 1.94 27.59 46.80
N GLY A 607 1.01 27.61 47.78
CA GLY A 607 -0.41 27.27 47.48
C GLY A 607 -0.77 25.80 47.52
N GLU A 608 0.15 24.90 47.91
CA GLU A 608 -0.12 23.45 48.04
C GLU A 608 -0.86 23.13 49.35
N GLY A 609 -1.00 24.12 50.27
CA GLY A 609 -1.81 23.97 51.43
C GLY A 609 -1.05 23.62 52.71
N LYS A 610 0.25 23.93 52.79
CA LYS A 610 1.07 23.68 54.01
C LYS A 610 0.43 24.19 55.29
N SER A 611 0.20 25.50 55.33
CA SER A 611 -0.37 26.15 56.53
C SER A 611 -1.76 25.59 56.87
N PHE A 612 -2.57 25.24 55.86
CA PHE A 612 -3.85 24.57 56.07
C PHE A 612 -3.68 23.19 56.76
N VAL A 613 -2.74 22.40 56.26
CA VAL A 613 -2.45 21.07 56.81
C VAL A 613 -1.88 21.22 58.23
N THR A 614 -0.92 22.12 58.43
CA THR A 614 -0.26 22.38 59.69
C THR A 614 -1.27 22.81 60.75
N GLY A 615 -2.13 23.82 60.42
CA GLY A 615 -3.11 24.35 61.37
C GLY A 615 -4.17 23.32 61.77
N ASN A 616 -4.74 22.62 60.79
CA ASN A 616 -5.77 21.62 61.07
C ASN A 616 -5.22 20.38 61.80
N LEU A 617 -4.00 19.95 61.50
CA LEU A 617 -3.34 18.86 62.22
C LEU A 617 -2.99 19.27 63.65
N ALA A 618 -2.58 20.54 63.92
CA ALA A 618 -2.34 21.07 65.19
C ALA A 618 -3.62 21.06 66.07
N VAL A 619 -4.75 21.47 65.53
CA VAL A 619 -6.06 21.41 66.18
C VAL A 619 -6.41 19.95 66.46
N SER A 620 -6.19 19.04 65.57
CA SER A 620 -6.44 17.60 65.75
C SER A 620 -5.60 17.00 66.90
N LEU A 621 -4.34 17.44 67.03
CA LEU A 621 -3.45 17.03 68.13
C LEU A 621 -3.88 17.62 69.47
N ALA A 622 -4.30 18.89 69.46
CA ALA A 622 -4.79 19.58 70.69
C ALA A 622 -6.07 18.93 71.19
N TYR A 623 -6.98 18.49 70.37
CA TYR A 623 -8.18 17.75 70.80
C TYR A 623 -7.86 16.35 71.28
N LEU A 624 -6.68 15.80 71.03
CA LEU A 624 -6.19 14.57 71.71
C LEU A 624 -5.68 14.87 73.14
N GLY A 625 -5.77 16.10 73.64
CA GLY A 625 -5.25 16.55 74.91
C GLY A 625 -3.76 16.80 74.94
N LYS A 626 -3.09 16.91 73.78
CA LYS A 626 -1.66 17.28 73.63
C LYS A 626 -1.47 18.74 73.64
N LYS A 627 -0.44 19.28 74.37
CA LYS A 627 -0.04 20.65 74.32
C LYS A 627 0.73 20.91 73.02
N VAL A 628 0.18 21.73 72.19
CA VAL A 628 0.72 21.98 70.84
C VAL A 628 0.98 23.45 70.60
N VAL A 629 2.10 23.76 69.98
CA VAL A 629 2.36 25.11 69.49
C VAL A 629 2.62 25.05 67.97
N VAL A 630 1.97 25.95 67.20
CA VAL A 630 2.26 26.15 65.80
C VAL A 630 3.12 27.40 65.64
N VAL A 631 4.27 27.26 65.00
CA VAL A 631 5.22 28.32 64.79
C VAL A 631 5.24 28.67 63.28
N GLY A 632 4.96 29.92 62.94
CA GLY A 632 5.02 30.45 61.60
C GLY A 632 6.45 30.73 61.15
N MET A 633 7.11 29.77 60.64
CA MET A 633 8.50 29.87 60.14
C MET A 633 8.60 30.30 58.67
N ASP A 634 7.48 30.52 57.98
CA ASP A 634 7.48 31.25 56.71
C ASP A 634 7.50 32.77 57.02
N ILE A 635 8.66 33.24 57.36
CA ILE A 635 8.87 34.68 57.75
C ILE A 635 8.96 35.60 56.54
N ARG A 636 8.98 35.07 55.31
CA ARG A 636 8.93 35.81 54.02
C ARG A 636 7.51 36.16 53.61
N LYS A 637 6.59 35.20 53.75
CA LYS A 637 5.16 35.33 53.42
C LYS A 637 4.29 34.73 54.51
N PRO A 638 4.23 35.36 55.72
CA PRO A 638 3.48 34.80 56.81
C PRO A 638 2.02 34.52 56.46
N GLY A 639 1.61 33.27 56.43
CA GLY A 639 0.26 32.84 56.06
C GLY A 639 -0.56 32.28 57.20
N LEU A 640 0.07 31.93 58.29
CA LEU A 640 -0.54 31.25 59.45
C LEU A 640 -1.66 32.07 60.11
N ASN A 641 -1.51 33.41 60.11
CA ASN A 641 -2.53 34.32 60.62
C ASN A 641 -3.87 34.20 59.89
N LYS A 642 -3.88 33.89 58.60
CA LYS A 642 -5.10 33.69 57.81
C LYS A 642 -5.79 32.38 58.15
N VAL A 643 -5.03 31.35 58.55
CA VAL A 643 -5.57 30.03 58.90
C VAL A 643 -6.35 30.14 60.21
N PHE A 644 -5.85 30.87 61.16
CA PHE A 644 -6.46 31.04 62.48
C PHE A 644 -7.29 32.28 62.63
N ASP A 645 -7.50 33.09 61.60
CA ASP A 645 -8.24 34.35 61.57
C ASP A 645 -7.69 35.38 62.58
N LEU A 646 -6.36 35.48 62.68
CA LEU A 646 -5.65 36.38 63.57
C LEU A 646 -5.26 37.67 62.86
N SER A 647 -5.08 38.79 63.63
CA SER A 647 -4.69 40.07 63.05
C SER A 647 -3.29 40.03 62.43
N LYS A 648 -3.08 40.77 61.32
CA LYS A 648 -1.83 40.76 60.55
C LYS A 648 -0.62 41.46 61.21
N ARG A 649 -0.83 42.27 62.22
CA ARG A 649 0.22 43.05 62.87
C ARG A 649 0.45 42.57 64.29
N GLN A 650 1.05 41.41 64.42
CA GLN A 650 1.50 40.88 65.70
C GLN A 650 2.97 40.55 65.61
N GLU A 651 3.70 40.80 66.69
CA GLU A 651 5.06 40.33 66.85
C GLU A 651 5.08 38.79 66.83
N GLY A 652 6.20 38.21 66.53
CA GLY A 652 6.31 36.75 66.42
C GLY A 652 7.75 36.28 66.49
N ILE A 653 7.97 35.05 65.95
CA ILE A 653 9.28 34.39 66.00
C ILE A 653 10.41 35.23 65.35
N SER A 654 10.17 35.96 64.27
CA SER A 654 11.18 36.79 63.63
C SER A 654 11.66 37.91 64.58
N ASN A 655 10.74 38.49 65.42
CA ASN A 655 11.05 39.52 66.32
C ASN A 655 11.90 39.03 67.53
N TYR A 656 11.64 37.79 68.01
CA TYR A 656 12.48 37.10 68.97
C TYR A 656 13.87 36.76 68.39
N LEU A 657 13.93 36.24 67.23
CA LEU A 657 15.21 35.88 66.55
C LEU A 657 16.11 37.14 66.30
N MET A 658 15.50 38.30 66.06
CA MET A 658 16.25 39.52 65.91
C MET A 658 16.84 40.05 67.21
N ASP A 659 16.08 40.00 68.34
CA ASP A 659 16.45 40.55 69.57
C ASP A 659 16.06 39.60 70.73
N PRO A 660 16.83 38.54 71.00
CA PRO A 660 16.53 37.49 71.93
C PRO A 660 16.80 37.90 73.42
N GLU A 661 17.50 39.02 73.63
CA GLU A 661 17.81 39.49 75.00
C GLU A 661 16.73 40.43 75.56
N ASP A 662 16.01 41.12 74.72
CA ASP A 662 15.01 42.10 75.05
C ASP A 662 13.57 41.55 74.99
N LYS A 663 13.37 40.32 74.42
CA LYS A 663 12.05 39.73 74.32
C LYS A 663 11.97 38.34 74.89
N ASP A 664 10.96 38.11 75.71
CA ASP A 664 10.63 36.73 76.15
C ASP A 664 9.86 35.98 74.98
N LEU A 665 10.29 34.78 74.61
CA LEU A 665 9.66 33.93 73.59
C LEU A 665 8.19 33.63 73.90
N PHE A 666 7.88 33.44 75.24
CA PHE A 666 6.55 33.05 75.64
C PHE A 666 5.56 34.23 75.66
N ASP A 667 6.03 35.46 75.73
CA ASP A 667 5.19 36.65 75.58
C ASP A 667 4.65 36.86 74.18
N LEU A 668 5.34 36.26 73.20
CA LEU A 668 4.97 36.28 71.79
C LEU A 668 4.02 35.14 71.43
N VAL A 669 3.89 34.12 72.27
CA VAL A 669 2.98 33.01 72.06
C VAL A 669 1.58 33.40 72.46
N GLN A 670 0.60 33.18 71.65
CA GLN A 670 -0.79 33.49 71.84
C GLN A 670 -1.68 32.27 71.77
N PRO A 671 -2.77 32.21 72.55
CA PRO A 671 -3.74 31.11 72.49
C PRO A 671 -4.44 31.14 71.16
N SER A 672 -4.71 29.98 70.61
CA SER A 672 -5.34 29.84 69.26
C SER A 672 -6.81 30.26 69.24
N GLY A 673 -7.47 30.36 70.38
CA GLY A 673 -8.91 30.60 70.45
C GLY A 673 -9.77 29.39 70.07
N ILE A 674 -9.16 28.24 69.68
CA ILE A 674 -9.86 27.05 69.26
C ILE A 674 -9.81 25.94 70.27
N SER A 675 -8.66 25.75 70.94
CA SER A 675 -8.45 24.74 71.98
C SER A 675 -7.53 25.33 73.03
N PRO A 676 -7.76 25.06 74.36
CA PRO A 676 -6.87 25.49 75.43
C PRO A 676 -5.49 24.83 75.39
N ASN A 677 -5.34 23.75 74.55
CA ASN A 677 -4.08 23.02 74.34
C ASN A 677 -3.34 23.42 73.12
N LEU A 678 -3.81 24.48 72.36
CA LEU A 678 -3.21 24.93 71.19
C LEU A 678 -2.82 26.41 71.23
N ASP A 679 -1.55 26.67 71.16
CA ASP A 679 -0.98 28.01 71.09
C ASP A 679 -0.35 28.24 69.72
N ILE A 680 -0.19 29.53 69.38
CA ILE A 680 0.33 29.99 68.12
C ILE A 680 1.43 31.00 68.30
N LEU A 681 2.55 30.79 67.67
CA LEU A 681 3.63 31.75 67.52
C LEU A 681 3.71 32.19 66.04
N LEU A 682 3.26 33.39 65.76
CA LEU A 682 3.22 33.94 64.44
C LEU A 682 4.63 34.16 63.84
N GLY A 683 4.75 34.34 62.54
CA GLY A 683 6.01 34.64 61.87
C GLY A 683 6.59 36.00 62.24
N GLY A 684 5.74 36.93 62.68
CA GLY A 684 6.15 38.29 63.06
C GLY A 684 6.38 39.21 61.86
N THR A 685 7.19 40.22 62.07
CA THR A 685 7.57 41.22 61.07
C THR A 685 8.51 40.61 60.07
N ILE A 686 8.34 40.95 58.78
CA ILE A 686 9.20 40.42 57.69
C ILE A 686 10.59 41.05 57.85
N PRO A 687 11.62 40.26 58.14
CA PRO A 687 12.96 40.79 58.33
C PRO A 687 13.62 41.08 56.95
N PRO A 688 14.62 41.99 56.91
CA PRO A 688 15.35 42.28 55.66
C PRO A 688 16.19 41.08 55.20
N ASN A 689 16.73 40.30 56.11
CA ASN A 689 17.59 39.14 55.84
C ASN A 689 17.00 37.86 56.49
N PRO A 690 15.96 37.23 55.87
CA PRO A 690 15.28 36.09 56.46
C PRO A 690 16.20 34.87 56.66
N THR A 691 17.04 34.58 55.67
CA THR A 691 17.93 33.43 55.65
C THR A 691 18.96 33.45 56.75
N GLU A 692 19.62 34.59 56.93
CA GLU A 692 20.62 34.75 58.00
C GLU A 692 19.97 34.73 59.37
N LEU A 693 18.74 35.20 59.50
CA LEU A 693 18.03 35.21 60.77
C LEU A 693 17.70 33.79 61.23
N VAL A 694 17.22 32.95 60.37
CA VAL A 694 16.91 31.53 60.71
C VAL A 694 18.19 30.68 60.88
N ALA A 695 19.33 31.16 60.35
CA ALA A 695 20.61 30.44 60.48
C ALA A 695 21.27 30.65 61.85
N ARG A 696 20.83 31.60 62.65
CA ARG A 696 21.40 31.88 63.99
C ARG A 696 21.09 30.76 65.01
N ASP A 697 21.96 30.54 65.97
CA ASP A 697 21.79 29.60 67.12
C ASP A 697 20.58 29.93 67.98
N THR A 698 20.09 31.15 67.90
CA THR A 698 18.87 31.63 68.61
C THR A 698 17.64 30.84 68.25
N LEU A 699 17.58 30.31 66.96
CA LEU A 699 16.50 29.41 66.54
C LEU A 699 16.49 28.09 67.31
N GLU A 700 17.65 27.48 67.53
CA GLU A 700 17.80 26.25 68.30
C GLU A 700 17.34 26.46 69.76
N LYS A 701 17.79 27.57 70.38
CA LYS A 701 17.38 27.92 71.70
C LYS A 701 15.87 28.14 71.80
N ALA A 702 15.25 28.84 70.87
CA ALA A 702 13.82 29.05 70.81
C ALA A 702 13.05 27.71 70.74
N ILE A 703 13.47 26.82 69.86
CA ILE A 703 12.83 25.50 69.64
C ILE A 703 13.00 24.61 70.88
N GLU A 704 14.17 24.61 71.55
CA GLU A 704 14.39 23.92 72.80
C GLU A 704 13.49 24.44 73.98
N GLN A 705 13.34 25.75 74.10
CA GLN A 705 12.38 26.34 75.04
C GLN A 705 10.93 25.87 74.77
N LEU A 706 10.51 25.88 73.47
CA LEU A 706 9.18 25.37 73.09
C LEU A 706 9.02 23.88 73.34
N LYS A 707 10.02 23.02 73.07
CA LYS A 707 10.03 21.58 73.36
C LYS A 707 9.87 21.28 74.90
N SER A 708 10.35 22.16 75.73
CA SER A 708 10.23 21.99 77.16
C SER A 708 8.79 22.18 77.68
N ARG A 709 8.00 23.01 77.07
CA ARG A 709 6.63 23.36 77.44
C ARG A 709 5.53 22.63 76.73
N TYR A 710 5.82 22.27 75.40
CA TYR A 710 4.84 21.65 74.54
C TYR A 710 5.18 20.18 74.29
N ASP A 711 4.13 19.36 74.02
CA ASP A 711 4.26 17.97 73.57
C ASP A 711 4.69 17.98 72.09
N TYR A 712 4.17 18.89 71.29
CA TYR A 712 4.50 18.99 69.87
C TYR A 712 4.69 20.47 69.44
N VAL A 713 5.70 20.67 68.57
CA VAL A 713 6.02 21.95 67.95
C VAL A 713 5.89 21.78 66.44
N LEU A 714 4.91 22.44 65.84
CA LEU A 714 4.66 22.33 64.42
C LEU A 714 5.21 23.61 63.69
N LEU A 715 6.14 23.41 62.77
CA LEU A 715 6.80 24.49 62.06
C LEU A 715 6.17 24.65 60.67
N ASP A 716 5.41 25.71 60.41
CA ASP A 716 4.88 26.06 59.11
C ASP A 716 5.93 26.86 58.31
N THR A 717 6.62 26.25 57.39
CA THR A 717 7.77 26.84 56.69
C THR A 717 7.43 27.27 55.28
N ALA A 718 8.32 28.00 54.63
CA ALA A 718 8.26 28.32 53.20
C ALA A 718 8.46 27.04 52.33
N PRO A 719 8.03 27.04 51.03
CA PRO A 719 8.27 25.89 50.16
C PRO A 719 9.77 25.64 49.97
N ILE A 720 10.22 24.44 50.34
CA ILE A 720 11.63 24.05 50.27
C ILE A 720 12.17 23.98 48.82
N GLY A 721 11.28 23.81 47.83
CA GLY A 721 11.68 23.83 46.41
C GLY A 721 11.99 25.23 45.88
N MET A 722 11.73 26.31 46.67
CA MET A 722 11.88 27.69 46.24
C MET A 722 12.88 28.52 47.04
N VAL A 723 13.05 28.21 48.33
CA VAL A 723 13.90 28.97 49.24
C VAL A 723 14.70 28.07 50.16
N THR A 724 15.91 28.51 50.48
CA THR A 724 16.87 27.79 51.32
C THR A 724 16.55 27.80 52.79
N ASP A 725 15.68 28.74 53.27
CA ASP A 725 15.34 28.94 54.67
C ASP A 725 14.84 27.64 55.33
N THR A 726 13.97 26.91 54.61
CA THR A 726 13.40 25.66 55.15
C THR A 726 14.48 24.55 55.28
N ALA A 727 15.48 24.53 54.37
CA ALA A 727 16.59 23.63 54.51
C ALA A 727 17.50 23.96 55.69
N ILE A 728 17.62 25.25 56.06
CA ILE A 728 18.33 25.67 57.27
C ILE A 728 17.54 25.33 58.52
N ILE A 729 16.20 25.51 58.50
CA ILE A 729 15.32 25.19 59.62
C ILE A 729 15.26 23.69 59.85
N SER A 730 15.57 22.84 58.86
CA SER A 730 15.56 21.39 59.02
C SER A 730 16.42 20.86 60.15
N ARG A 731 17.51 21.57 60.53
CA ARG A 731 18.41 21.19 61.63
C ARG A 731 17.74 21.07 62.98
N VAL A 732 16.61 21.77 63.20
CA VAL A 732 15.86 21.76 64.43
C VAL A 732 14.61 20.87 64.41
N ALA A 733 14.34 20.25 63.27
CA ALA A 733 13.15 19.43 63.06
C ALA A 733 13.44 17.92 63.20
N ASP A 734 12.57 17.21 63.92
CA ASP A 734 12.68 15.75 64.05
C ASP A 734 12.04 15.01 62.90
N MET A 735 11.12 15.66 62.17
CA MET A 735 10.41 15.07 61.03
C MET A 735 9.94 16.16 60.04
N CYS A 736 9.96 15.88 58.76
CA CYS A 736 9.35 16.73 57.74
C CYS A 736 8.11 16.05 57.14
N VAL A 737 7.03 16.82 57.09
CA VAL A 737 5.81 16.51 56.38
C VAL A 737 5.80 17.32 55.09
N TYR A 738 5.99 16.64 53.98
CA TYR A 738 6.04 17.26 52.66
C TYR A 738 4.63 17.26 52.05
N VAL A 739 4.08 18.43 51.84
CA VAL A 739 2.72 18.59 51.33
C VAL A 739 2.78 18.78 49.83
N CYS A 740 2.10 17.93 49.06
CA CYS A 740 1.80 18.12 47.67
C CYS A 740 0.29 18.26 47.45
N ARG A 741 -0.12 18.92 46.38
CA ARG A 741 -1.53 19.16 46.08
C ARG A 741 -1.93 18.54 44.76
N ALA A 742 -3.00 17.72 44.80
CA ALA A 742 -3.58 17.15 43.62
C ALA A 742 -4.03 18.24 42.61
N ASP A 743 -3.87 17.98 41.33
CA ASP A 743 -4.16 18.87 40.17
C ASP A 743 -3.32 20.18 40.19
N VAL A 744 -2.41 20.38 41.11
CA VAL A 744 -1.60 21.61 41.23
C VAL A 744 -0.11 21.30 41.12
N THR A 745 0.40 20.37 41.96
CA THR A 745 1.83 20.04 41.99
C THR A 745 2.29 19.31 40.72
N PRO A 746 3.25 19.85 39.96
CA PRO A 746 3.85 19.16 38.81
C PRO A 746 4.65 17.95 39.28
N LYS A 747 4.52 16.81 38.57
CA LYS A 747 5.24 15.56 38.89
C LYS A 747 6.76 15.78 38.92
N ALA A 748 7.29 16.49 37.92
CA ALA A 748 8.71 16.79 37.83
C ALA A 748 9.23 17.62 39.01
N ALA A 749 8.48 18.59 39.48
CA ALA A 749 8.85 19.40 40.64
C ALA A 749 8.75 18.60 41.94
N PHE A 750 7.76 17.71 42.09
CA PHE A 750 7.61 16.84 43.24
C PHE A 750 8.78 15.88 43.43
N CYS A 751 9.42 15.43 42.35
CA CYS A 751 10.61 14.54 42.42
C CYS A 751 11.75 15.10 43.27
N TYR A 752 11.75 16.40 43.60
CA TYR A 752 12.70 17.01 44.52
C TYR A 752 12.68 16.38 45.94
N ILE A 753 11.58 15.78 46.31
CA ILE A 753 11.47 15.03 47.60
C ILE A 753 12.48 13.89 47.67
N ASN A 754 12.82 13.25 46.56
CA ASN A 754 13.82 12.18 46.50
C ASN A 754 15.22 12.73 46.80
N VAL A 755 15.54 13.95 46.29
CA VAL A 755 16.79 14.61 46.63
C VAL A 755 16.88 14.87 48.12
N LEU A 756 15.80 15.35 48.75
CA LEU A 756 15.76 15.58 50.21
C LEU A 756 15.93 14.30 51.02
N ARG A 757 15.41 13.19 50.54
CA ARG A 757 15.55 11.87 51.14
C ARG A 757 16.98 11.37 51.01
N ASP A 758 17.53 11.41 49.82
CA ASP A 758 18.85 10.83 49.46
C ASP A 758 20.01 11.61 50.10
N GLU A 759 19.83 12.92 50.24
CA GLU A 759 20.77 13.79 50.95
C GLU A 759 20.62 13.75 52.47
N HIS A 760 19.69 12.96 53.03
CA HIS A 760 19.38 12.84 54.44
C HIS A 760 19.18 14.21 55.14
N LYS A 761 18.47 15.14 54.44
CA LYS A 761 18.19 16.47 54.95
C LYS A 761 17.25 16.46 56.19
N PHE A 762 16.51 15.38 56.33
CA PHE A 762 15.59 15.12 57.45
C PHE A 762 15.76 13.69 57.93
N ASP A 763 15.74 13.50 59.28
CA ASP A 763 15.78 12.14 59.85
C ASP A 763 14.56 11.31 59.42
N LYS A 764 13.41 11.96 59.31
CA LYS A 764 12.17 11.37 58.88
C LYS A 764 11.45 12.28 57.89
N LEU A 765 11.01 11.69 56.80
CA LEU A 765 10.28 12.38 55.74
C LEU A 765 8.99 11.62 55.42
N ALA A 766 7.89 12.35 55.29
CA ALA A 766 6.60 11.76 54.90
C ALA A 766 5.80 12.71 53.99
N VAL A 767 4.89 12.19 53.22
CA VAL A 767 4.08 12.94 52.24
C VAL A 767 2.63 13.06 52.68
N VAL A 768 2.05 14.22 52.53
CA VAL A 768 0.60 14.46 52.61
C VAL A 768 0.10 14.94 51.23
N ILE A 769 -0.88 14.25 50.67
CA ILE A 769 -1.51 14.62 49.42
C ILE A 769 -2.76 15.45 49.77
N ASN A 770 -2.73 16.73 49.43
CA ASN A 770 -3.82 17.65 49.73
C ASN A 770 -4.72 17.87 48.49
N GLY A 771 -6.01 18.07 48.72
CA GLY A 771 -6.95 18.54 47.72
C GLY A 771 -7.36 17.49 46.66
N ILE A 772 -7.47 16.22 47.07
CA ILE A 772 -7.93 15.15 46.20
C ILE A 772 -9.41 15.31 45.89
N ASP A 773 -9.74 15.40 44.59
CA ASP A 773 -11.11 15.47 44.13
C ASP A 773 -11.78 14.07 44.16
N LEU A 774 -12.59 13.85 45.15
CA LEU A 774 -13.31 12.56 45.29
C LEU A 774 -14.38 12.34 44.22
N SER A 775 -14.84 13.38 43.52
CA SER A 775 -15.78 13.24 42.44
C SER A 775 -15.14 12.55 41.24
N LYS A 776 -13.87 12.84 40.96
CA LYS A 776 -13.07 12.15 39.95
C LYS A 776 -12.85 10.68 40.33
N ARG A 777 -12.72 10.36 41.57
CA ARG A 777 -12.53 8.98 42.11
C ARG A 777 -13.76 8.10 41.95
N LYS A 778 -14.99 8.65 41.93
CA LYS A 778 -16.20 7.89 41.58
C LYS A 778 -16.26 7.38 40.15
N ASN A 779 -15.52 8.02 39.26
CA ASN A 779 -15.43 7.68 37.85
C ASN A 779 -14.20 6.81 37.48
N THR A 780 -13.27 6.62 38.41
CA THR A 780 -12.05 5.83 38.22
C THR A 780 -12.10 4.61 39.15
N TYR A 781 -12.60 3.53 38.65
CA TYR A 781 -12.52 2.14 39.10
C TYR A 781 -12.36 1.78 40.57
N GLY A 782 -13.40 1.20 41.09
CA GLY A 782 -13.34 0.26 42.17
C GLY A 782 -12.82 -1.12 41.74
N TYR A 783 -11.55 -1.25 41.38
CA TYR A 783 -10.85 -2.52 41.43
C TYR A 783 -9.65 -2.37 42.36
N GLY A 784 -9.81 -2.96 43.51
CA GLY A 784 -8.91 -2.82 44.61
C GLY A 784 -7.63 -3.60 44.44
N TYR A 785 -6.52 -2.92 44.40
CA TYR A 785 -5.37 -3.38 45.14
C TYR A 785 -5.52 -2.92 46.60
N GLY A 786 -6.49 -3.50 47.32
CA GLY A 786 -6.81 -3.24 48.68
C GLY A 786 -6.83 -4.51 49.51
N LYS A 787 -5.88 -5.43 49.29
CA LYS A 787 -5.80 -6.67 50.12
C LYS A 787 -4.58 -6.71 51.05
N LYS A 788 -3.92 -5.58 51.32
CA LYS A 788 -2.85 -5.65 52.35
C LYS A 788 -2.88 -4.64 53.45
N TYR A 789 -3.65 -3.53 53.43
CA TYR A 789 -3.92 -2.71 54.65
C TYR A 789 -5.29 -2.04 54.47
N GLY A 790 -6.29 -2.54 55.17
CA GLY A 790 -7.66 -2.17 55.05
C GLY A 790 -7.99 -0.78 55.57
N TYR A 791 -8.86 -0.14 54.89
CA TYR A 791 -10.02 0.64 55.34
C TYR A 791 -10.77 1.00 54.03
N GLY A 792 -11.45 -0.02 53.49
CA GLY A 792 -12.30 0.15 52.32
C GLY A 792 -13.78 0.13 52.72
N TYR A 793 -14.47 1.24 52.62
CA TYR A 793 -15.92 1.27 52.64
C TYR A 793 -16.50 0.87 51.27
N GLY A 794 -16.71 -0.42 51.07
CA GLY A 794 -17.45 -0.94 49.95
C GLY A 794 -18.86 -1.33 50.35
N LYS A 795 -19.88 -0.80 49.67
CA LYS A 795 -21.25 -1.32 49.77
C LYS A 795 -21.29 -2.73 49.19
N HIS A 796 -21.52 -3.69 50.05
CA HIS A 796 -21.93 -5.06 49.68
C HIS A 796 -23.43 -5.21 49.89
N TYR A 797 -24.15 -5.62 48.84
CA TYR A 797 -25.44 -6.26 49.02
C TYR A 797 -25.19 -7.66 49.55
N GLY A 798 -25.56 -7.90 50.81
CA GLY A 798 -25.55 -9.20 51.44
C GLY A 798 -26.41 -9.18 52.70
N TYR A 799 -27.42 -10.02 52.75
CA TYR A 799 -28.24 -10.27 53.92
C TYR A 799 -27.39 -10.63 55.12
N GLY A 800 -27.49 -9.86 56.19
CA GLY A 800 -26.88 -10.19 57.48
C GLY A 800 -27.13 -9.13 58.53
N TYR A 801 -27.78 -9.53 59.64
CA TYR A 801 -28.10 -8.75 60.78
C TYR A 801 -26.86 -8.09 61.44
N GLY A 802 -26.89 -6.73 61.57
CA GLY A 802 -25.83 -6.01 62.28
C GLY A 802 -26.21 -4.54 62.52
N TYR A 803 -26.21 -4.12 63.76
CA TYR A 803 -26.51 -2.76 64.25
C TYR A 803 -25.75 -1.67 63.50
N GLY A 804 -26.47 -0.79 62.78
CA GLY A 804 -25.91 0.34 62.07
C GLY A 804 -26.39 1.67 62.72
N TYR A 805 -25.43 2.53 63.05
CA TYR A 805 -25.69 3.91 63.35
C TYR A 805 -25.95 4.64 62.03
N GLY A 806 -27.14 5.22 61.83
CA GLY A 806 -27.55 5.89 60.64
C GLY A 806 -26.95 7.31 60.54
N PHE A 807 -26.49 7.63 59.33
CA PHE A 807 -26.26 9.01 58.93
C PHE A 807 -27.50 9.50 58.19
N GLU A 808 -28.13 10.54 58.68
CA GLU A 808 -29.19 11.29 58.02
C GLU A 808 -28.59 12.14 56.90
N ALA A 809 -28.99 11.87 55.68
CA ALA A 809 -28.70 12.71 54.54
C ALA A 809 -29.88 13.71 54.36
N GLU A 810 -29.62 14.97 54.63
CA GLU A 810 -30.54 16.07 54.31
C GLU A 810 -30.70 16.23 52.77
N ASN A 811 -31.83 15.71 52.26
CA ASN A 811 -32.27 15.97 50.91
C ASN A 811 -32.83 17.38 50.79
N LYS A 812 -32.08 18.36 50.27
CA LYS A 812 -32.65 19.60 49.75
C LYS A 812 -32.95 19.43 48.25
N LYS A 813 -34.22 19.21 47.94
CA LYS A 813 -34.80 19.41 46.62
C LYS A 813 -34.57 20.86 46.18
N ARG A 814 -33.98 21.08 45.00
CA ARG A 814 -34.16 22.29 44.21
C ARG A 814 -34.95 21.97 42.96
N LYS A 815 -35.99 22.84 42.77
CA LYS A 815 -36.82 22.97 41.56
C LYS A 815 -36.01 23.25 40.33
#